data_354f4bddbce0e7a78aa129241f6142cb
#
_entry.id   354f4bddbce0e7a78aa129241f6142cb
#
_cell.length_a   1.000
_cell.length_b   1.000
_cell.length_c   1.000
_cell.angle_alpha   90.00
_cell.angle_beta   90.00
_cell.angle_gamma   90.00
#
_symmetry.space_group_name_H-M   'P 1'
#
loop_
_entity.id
_entity.type
_entity.pdbx_description
1 polymer ?
#
loop_
_entity_poly.entity_id
_entity_poly.type
_entity_poly.pdbx_seq_one_letter_code
_entity_poly.pdbx_strand_id
1 'polypeptide(L)'
;MKSLWNDEAAAAFSDDDLGMRVYSSRLLGSDENLVMHGGGNTSVKATTNDFFGRALKVLYVKGSGWDLKTIEKPGFPAIKLQETQMLAELETLSDTDMTQQLRVLMLDPSAPSPSVEAILHAILPSKFIDHTHTDAIITLSNNPQGKRILEAVFPDCLILPYVMPGFILSRQVNEAIKQNDPTHYKGVILMHHGVFTYSDEAKIAYENMIELVSRAEAYITENGTTLIATAEHEVDLLGLARIRNAVSLARGEAQLAILDRSPDAQGYSTLDTVAEISSRGPITPDHVIRTKRIPVVIGATPAKGVPEIHQYVTDYKKYFEENRTPQLQILDPAPRVGIWRNAGSIAFGSGVKECNIVADIARHTRRAVQIGESVGGWQALSEKDIFELEYWVLEQAKLGKGSASKKHHQGKVAIVTGAYSGIGKATCEALAAEGAVVVGLDINSEVVNQLGRDGMTGLECDLTDSKAITTAVDRVISLYGGLDIVVCNAGIFKAGERIEEHTELTWDQTLDINLTATQRFMSATIPYLKLGIDPSILIVGSRNYAAPGPGAAAYSVSKAGVTQLARVAALELAADGIRVNIVHPDAVFDTALWTDETLASSAARYDMSVEEYKTKNLLGKTISAANVGRLLSTVASDIFAATTGAQIPIDGGSDRVI
;
A
#
# COMPACT_ATOMS: atom_id res chain seq x y z
N MET A 1 -19.91 21.34 -2.97
CA MET A 1 -20.15 19.89 -2.63
C MET A 1 -21.64 19.59 -2.67
N LYS A 2 -22.06 18.35 -2.97
CA LYS A 2 -23.47 17.94 -3.01
C LYS A 2 -23.78 16.99 -1.86
N SER A 3 -24.90 17.20 -1.15
CA SER A 3 -25.38 16.26 -0.13
C SER A 3 -25.65 14.88 -0.74
N LEU A 4 -25.21 13.83 -0.04
CA LEU A 4 -25.51 12.43 -0.35
C LEU A 4 -26.60 11.87 0.57
N TRP A 5 -27.21 12.70 1.43
CA TRP A 5 -28.28 12.27 2.32
C TRP A 5 -29.48 11.77 1.55
N ASN A 6 -29.99 10.61 1.94
CA ASN A 6 -31.20 10.03 1.39
C ASN A 6 -32.10 9.56 2.53
N ASP A 7 -33.30 10.13 2.65
CA ASP A 7 -34.21 9.86 3.78
C ASP A 7 -34.73 8.40 3.76
N GLU A 8 -34.91 7.80 2.59
CA GLU A 8 -35.34 6.40 2.47
C GLU A 8 -34.23 5.43 2.93
N ALA A 9 -32.98 5.69 2.53
CA ALA A 9 -31.82 4.92 3.00
C ALA A 9 -31.58 5.13 4.50
N ALA A 10 -31.76 6.34 5.02
CA ALA A 10 -31.61 6.65 6.44
C ALA A 10 -32.63 5.89 7.31
N ALA A 11 -33.84 5.65 6.80
CA ALA A 11 -34.88 4.91 7.51
C ALA A 11 -34.46 3.49 7.92
N ALA A 12 -33.58 2.84 7.13
CA ALA A 12 -33.02 1.52 7.46
C ALA A 12 -32.07 1.52 8.67
N PHE A 13 -31.66 2.70 9.14
CA PHE A 13 -30.75 2.90 10.28
C PHE A 13 -31.44 3.60 11.48
N SER A 14 -32.75 3.85 11.41
CA SER A 14 -33.48 4.67 12.38
C SER A 14 -33.90 3.95 13.64
N ASP A 15 -33.55 2.67 13.84
CA ASP A 15 -33.91 1.89 15.02
C ASP A 15 -33.36 2.49 16.32
N ASP A 16 -32.16 3.08 16.24
CA ASP A 16 -31.52 3.78 17.35
C ASP A 16 -30.57 4.88 16.87
N ASP A 17 -30.17 5.75 17.79
CA ASP A 17 -29.24 6.86 17.52
C ASP A 17 -27.89 6.39 16.99
N LEU A 18 -27.39 5.25 17.46
CA LEU A 18 -26.12 4.69 17.01
C LEU A 18 -26.20 4.16 15.57
N GLY A 19 -27.36 3.58 15.16
CA GLY A 19 -27.63 3.22 13.78
C GLY A 19 -27.56 4.45 12.86
N MET A 20 -28.27 5.51 13.23
CA MET A 20 -28.25 6.79 12.49
C MET A 20 -26.83 7.39 12.43
N ARG A 21 -26.04 7.24 13.51
CA ARG A 21 -24.63 7.67 13.53
C ARG A 21 -23.76 6.88 12.53
N VAL A 22 -23.97 5.57 12.42
CA VAL A 22 -23.31 4.73 11.40
C VAL A 22 -23.61 5.23 10.00
N TYR A 23 -24.90 5.47 9.70
CA TYR A 23 -25.31 5.96 8.39
C TYR A 23 -24.64 7.29 8.02
N SER A 24 -24.78 8.31 8.88
CA SER A 24 -24.20 9.64 8.59
C SER A 24 -22.67 9.62 8.54
N SER A 25 -22.01 8.77 9.33
CA SER A 25 -20.56 8.59 9.27
C SER A 25 -20.10 8.01 7.93
N ARG A 26 -20.84 7.02 7.42
CA ARG A 26 -20.53 6.43 6.11
C ARG A 26 -20.71 7.42 4.97
N LEU A 27 -21.66 8.34 5.06
CA LEU A 27 -21.79 9.42 4.08
C LEU A 27 -20.57 10.34 4.08
N LEU A 28 -20.09 10.75 5.26
CA LEU A 28 -18.86 11.55 5.38
C LEU A 28 -17.64 10.81 4.85
N GLY A 29 -17.48 9.53 5.24
CA GLY A 29 -16.33 8.71 4.83
C GLY A 29 -16.37 8.27 3.36
N SER A 30 -17.48 8.44 2.64
CA SER A 30 -17.59 8.10 1.22
C SER A 30 -17.00 9.16 0.29
N ASP A 31 -16.79 10.39 0.78
CA ASP A 31 -16.17 11.48 0.02
C ASP A 31 -14.75 11.76 0.55
N GLU A 32 -13.75 11.47 -0.27
CA GLU A 32 -12.33 11.63 0.07
C GLU A 32 -11.94 13.10 0.31
N ASN A 33 -12.70 14.07 -0.22
CA ASN A 33 -12.46 15.50 0.06
C ASN A 33 -12.92 15.91 1.47
N LEU A 34 -13.68 15.06 2.16
CA LEU A 34 -14.07 15.25 3.56
C LEU A 34 -13.16 14.47 4.50
N VAL A 35 -12.90 13.20 4.18
CA VAL A 35 -12.17 12.28 5.07
C VAL A 35 -11.39 11.26 4.27
N MET A 36 -10.11 11.07 4.59
CA MET A 36 -9.24 10.04 4.02
C MET A 36 -8.68 9.09 5.09
N HIS A 37 -8.54 7.81 4.74
CA HIS A 37 -7.70 6.80 5.40
C HIS A 37 -7.73 6.80 6.94
N GLY A 38 -8.93 6.78 7.51
CA GLY A 38 -9.11 6.73 8.97
C GLY A 38 -9.00 8.09 9.68
N GLY A 39 -8.78 9.18 8.94
CA GLY A 39 -8.91 10.56 9.44
C GLY A 39 -10.34 10.89 9.83
N GLY A 40 -10.53 12.04 10.46
CA GLY A 40 -11.81 12.48 10.98
C GLY A 40 -12.45 11.52 12.00
N ASN A 41 -13.46 11.95 12.70
CA ASN A 41 -14.21 11.13 13.62
C ASN A 41 -15.61 11.69 13.86
N THR A 42 -16.47 10.86 14.38
CA THR A 42 -17.88 11.18 14.60
C THR A 42 -18.34 10.57 15.90
N SER A 43 -19.38 11.15 16.50
CA SER A 43 -19.96 10.64 17.73
C SER A 43 -21.45 10.88 17.86
N VAL A 44 -22.06 10.16 18.81
CA VAL A 44 -23.42 10.41 19.25
C VAL A 44 -23.53 10.24 20.77
N LYS A 45 -24.18 11.19 21.42
CA LYS A 45 -24.54 11.11 22.85
C LYS A 45 -25.85 10.37 23.00
N ALA A 46 -25.88 9.36 23.87
CA ALA A 46 -27.06 8.54 24.10
C ALA A 46 -27.20 8.12 25.56
N THR A 47 -28.29 7.44 25.88
CA THR A 47 -28.46 6.77 27.15
C THR A 47 -28.49 5.26 26.90
N THR A 48 -27.70 4.52 27.68
CA THR A 48 -27.70 3.05 27.69
C THR A 48 -27.80 2.53 29.10
N ASN A 49 -28.01 1.23 29.28
CA ASN A 49 -27.98 0.62 30.57
C ASN A 49 -26.59 0.08 30.93
N ASP A 50 -26.16 0.29 32.17
CA ASP A 50 -24.98 -0.37 32.70
C ASP A 50 -25.25 -1.89 32.95
N PHE A 51 -24.20 -2.61 33.38
CA PHE A 51 -24.33 -4.04 33.74
C PHE A 51 -25.43 -4.33 34.78
N PHE A 52 -25.80 -3.37 35.61
CA PHE A 52 -26.81 -3.49 36.65
C PHE A 52 -28.21 -3.01 36.22
N GLY A 53 -28.39 -2.66 34.93
CA GLY A 53 -29.65 -2.14 34.40
C GLY A 53 -29.93 -0.67 34.71
N ARG A 54 -28.96 0.09 35.24
CA ARG A 54 -29.12 1.52 35.53
C ARG A 54 -28.85 2.36 34.30
N ALA A 55 -29.71 3.35 34.04
CA ALA A 55 -29.53 4.30 32.95
C ALA A 55 -28.23 5.10 33.11
N LEU A 56 -27.39 5.11 32.06
CA LEU A 56 -26.12 5.78 32.04
C LEU A 56 -26.01 6.63 30.74
N LYS A 57 -25.62 7.90 30.87
CA LYS A 57 -25.30 8.75 29.75
C LYS A 57 -23.94 8.39 29.19
N VAL A 58 -23.88 8.12 27.90
CA VAL A 58 -22.67 7.71 27.19
C VAL A 58 -22.40 8.56 25.93
N LEU A 59 -21.15 8.60 25.56
CA LEU A 59 -20.69 9.04 24.24
C LEU A 59 -20.26 7.81 23.45
N TYR A 60 -20.94 7.52 22.35
CA TYR A 60 -20.43 6.63 21.33
C TYR A 60 -19.55 7.43 20.39
N VAL A 61 -18.27 7.15 20.34
CA VAL A 61 -17.30 7.88 19.52
C VAL A 61 -16.46 6.93 18.67
N LYS A 62 -16.11 7.33 17.46
CA LYS A 62 -15.30 6.50 16.55
C LYS A 62 -14.06 5.96 17.26
N GLY A 63 -13.88 4.65 17.16
CA GLY A 63 -12.72 3.94 17.69
C GLY A 63 -11.53 3.92 16.74
N SER A 64 -10.34 3.80 17.31
CA SER A 64 -9.08 3.69 16.59
C SER A 64 -9.07 2.47 15.64
N GLY A 65 -8.62 2.66 14.41
CA GLY A 65 -8.46 1.60 13.41
C GLY A 65 -9.68 1.40 12.49
N TRP A 66 -10.77 2.11 12.71
CA TRP A 66 -11.93 2.11 11.82
C TRP A 66 -11.87 3.25 10.80
N ASP A 67 -12.31 2.95 9.58
CA ASP A 67 -12.53 3.95 8.53
C ASP A 67 -14.01 4.36 8.53
N LEU A 68 -14.32 5.66 8.42
CA LEU A 68 -15.70 6.13 8.41
C LEU A 68 -16.51 5.55 7.25
N LYS A 69 -15.89 5.30 6.10
CA LYS A 69 -16.54 4.73 4.92
C LYS A 69 -17.18 3.36 5.17
N THR A 70 -16.56 2.56 6.06
CA THR A 70 -16.97 1.18 6.33
C THR A 70 -17.35 0.92 7.79
N ILE A 71 -17.42 1.99 8.60
CA ILE A 71 -17.68 1.86 10.04
C ILE A 71 -19.02 1.18 10.34
N GLU A 72 -19.03 0.37 11.39
CA GLU A 72 -20.20 -0.30 11.93
C GLU A 72 -20.39 0.00 13.41
N LYS A 73 -21.53 -0.39 14.01
CA LYS A 73 -21.80 -0.16 15.44
C LYS A 73 -20.64 -0.58 16.37
N PRO A 74 -19.96 -1.74 16.20
CA PRO A 74 -18.81 -2.09 17.03
C PRO A 74 -17.62 -1.12 16.91
N GLY A 75 -17.56 -0.32 15.86
CA GLY A 75 -16.54 0.72 15.67
C GLY A 75 -16.74 1.96 16.56
N PHE A 76 -17.82 2.02 17.34
CA PHE A 76 -18.13 3.12 18.24
C PHE A 76 -18.13 2.65 19.70
N PRO A 77 -16.97 2.58 20.37
CA PRO A 77 -16.93 2.32 21.81
C PRO A 77 -17.77 3.32 22.58
N ALA A 78 -18.51 2.82 23.58
CA ALA A 78 -19.27 3.64 24.54
C ALA A 78 -18.35 4.05 25.69
N ILE A 79 -18.25 5.36 25.94
CA ILE A 79 -17.55 5.91 27.10
C ILE A 79 -18.51 6.73 27.96
N LYS A 80 -18.27 6.80 29.28
CA LYS A 80 -19.10 7.56 30.23
C LYS A 80 -19.01 9.05 29.93
N LEU A 81 -20.13 9.66 29.53
CA LEU A 81 -20.14 11.03 29.00
C LEU A 81 -19.72 12.06 30.07
N GLN A 82 -20.28 11.98 31.25
CA GLN A 82 -20.10 12.98 32.30
C GLN A 82 -18.64 13.01 32.79
N GLU A 83 -18.08 11.84 33.06
CA GLU A 83 -16.69 11.72 33.48
C GLU A 83 -15.71 12.14 32.35
N THR A 84 -16.05 11.88 31.08
CA THR A 84 -15.25 12.37 29.93
C THR A 84 -15.27 13.90 29.85
N GLN A 85 -16.41 14.54 30.13
CA GLN A 85 -16.50 16.01 30.19
C GLN A 85 -15.66 16.58 31.32
N MET A 86 -15.62 15.91 32.48
CA MET A 86 -14.80 16.34 33.63
C MET A 86 -13.31 16.34 33.33
N LEU A 87 -12.82 15.50 32.39
CA LEU A 87 -11.42 15.54 31.98
C LEU A 87 -11.03 16.89 31.36
N ALA A 88 -11.94 17.57 30.65
CA ALA A 88 -11.69 18.88 30.08
C ALA A 88 -11.53 20.02 31.11
N GLU A 89 -11.92 19.78 32.35
CA GLU A 89 -11.80 20.77 33.44
C GLU A 89 -10.46 20.68 34.19
N LEU A 90 -9.64 19.68 33.88
CA LEU A 90 -8.32 19.54 34.51
C LEU A 90 -7.37 20.62 33.99
N GLU A 91 -6.51 21.13 34.88
CA GLU A 91 -5.47 22.10 34.50
C GLU A 91 -4.39 21.49 33.60
N THR A 92 -4.01 20.25 33.88
CA THR A 92 -2.99 19.50 33.13
C THR A 92 -3.35 18.02 33.10
N LEU A 93 -3.07 17.39 31.97
CA LEU A 93 -3.18 15.95 31.79
C LEU A 93 -2.20 15.55 30.68
N SER A 94 -1.37 14.54 30.90
CA SER A 94 -0.53 14.00 29.82
C SER A 94 -1.38 13.24 28.81
N ASP A 95 -0.97 13.21 27.54
CA ASP A 95 -1.70 12.47 26.51
C ASP A 95 -1.75 10.97 26.80
N THR A 96 -0.71 10.43 27.45
CA THR A 96 -0.69 9.03 27.92
C THR A 96 -1.75 8.80 28.96
N ASP A 97 -1.83 9.67 29.98
CA ASP A 97 -2.85 9.55 31.04
C ASP A 97 -4.24 9.79 30.46
N MET A 98 -4.40 10.76 29.54
CA MET A 98 -5.66 11.00 28.83
C MET A 98 -6.17 9.73 28.15
N THR A 99 -5.33 9.05 27.38
CA THR A 99 -5.74 7.83 26.68
C THR A 99 -6.02 6.68 27.64
N GLN A 100 -5.30 6.58 28.76
CA GLN A 100 -5.58 5.61 29.80
C GLN A 100 -6.93 5.90 30.48
N GLN A 101 -7.21 7.16 30.84
CA GLN A 101 -8.48 7.55 31.43
C GLN A 101 -9.66 7.28 30.49
N LEU A 102 -9.54 7.65 29.20
CA LEU A 102 -10.57 7.33 28.22
C LEU A 102 -10.85 5.83 28.13
N ARG A 103 -9.83 4.97 28.26
CA ARG A 103 -10.01 3.51 28.33
C ARG A 103 -10.70 3.06 29.60
N VAL A 104 -10.37 3.63 30.76
CA VAL A 104 -11.03 3.33 32.04
C VAL A 104 -12.52 3.71 32.02
N LEU A 105 -12.88 4.73 31.23
CA LEU A 105 -14.26 5.20 31.09
C LEU A 105 -15.08 4.37 30.08
N MET A 106 -14.47 3.42 29.33
CA MET A 106 -15.20 2.53 28.44
C MET A 106 -16.12 1.58 29.18
N LEU A 107 -17.30 1.31 28.62
CA LEU A 107 -18.22 0.29 29.16
C LEU A 107 -17.78 -1.13 28.78
N ASP A 108 -17.17 -1.31 27.62
CA ASP A 108 -16.62 -2.57 27.17
C ASP A 108 -15.10 -2.41 26.93
N PRO A 109 -14.25 -2.96 27.80
CA PRO A 109 -12.80 -2.89 27.66
C PRO A 109 -12.24 -3.60 26.42
N SER A 110 -13.01 -4.49 25.80
CA SER A 110 -12.62 -5.23 24.59
C SER A 110 -12.86 -4.43 23.30
N ALA A 111 -13.67 -3.37 23.35
CA ALA A 111 -13.96 -2.49 22.23
C ALA A 111 -12.70 -1.71 21.77
N PRO A 112 -12.67 -1.20 20.52
CA PRO A 112 -11.58 -0.36 20.05
C PRO A 112 -11.33 0.85 20.96
N SER A 113 -10.08 1.29 21.10
CA SER A 113 -9.77 2.50 21.88
C SER A 113 -10.48 3.71 21.30
N PRO A 114 -11.12 4.57 22.10
CA PRO A 114 -11.78 5.78 21.63
C PRO A 114 -10.80 6.71 20.91
N SER A 115 -11.31 7.57 20.01
CA SER A 115 -10.54 8.66 19.42
C SER A 115 -9.87 9.51 20.50
N VAL A 116 -8.66 9.99 20.24
CA VAL A 116 -7.95 10.97 21.09
C VAL A 116 -8.73 12.28 21.25
N GLU A 117 -9.66 12.56 20.34
CA GLU A 117 -10.54 13.73 20.37
C GLU A 117 -11.88 13.48 21.06
N ALA A 118 -12.04 12.35 21.76
CA ALA A 118 -13.27 12.00 22.45
C ALA A 118 -13.73 13.08 23.46
N ILE A 119 -12.77 13.79 24.08
CA ILE A 119 -13.08 14.89 25.01
C ILE A 119 -13.75 16.05 24.26
N LEU A 120 -13.26 16.41 23.04
CA LEU A 120 -13.89 17.43 22.19
C LEU A 120 -15.34 17.07 21.87
N HIS A 121 -15.57 15.82 21.49
CA HIS A 121 -16.93 15.32 21.22
C HIS A 121 -17.83 15.33 22.48
N ALA A 122 -17.26 15.13 23.64
CA ALA A 122 -18.03 15.14 24.90
C ALA A 122 -18.47 16.56 25.30
N ILE A 123 -17.61 17.57 25.13
CA ILE A 123 -17.88 18.95 25.58
C ILE A 123 -18.76 19.75 24.63
N LEU A 124 -18.76 19.48 23.32
CA LEU A 124 -19.67 20.12 22.36
C LEU A 124 -21.13 19.81 22.73
N PRO A 125 -22.08 20.77 22.62
CA PRO A 125 -23.38 20.65 23.30
C PRO A 125 -24.32 19.63 22.70
N SER A 126 -24.31 19.46 21.39
CA SER A 126 -25.34 18.70 20.66
C SER A 126 -25.13 17.19 20.73
N LYS A 127 -26.12 16.45 20.30
CA LYS A 127 -26.18 14.99 20.33
C LYS A 127 -25.27 14.33 19.29
N PHE A 128 -25.34 14.74 18.03
CA PHE A 128 -24.52 14.27 16.92
C PHE A 128 -23.41 15.27 16.63
N ILE A 129 -22.17 14.78 16.56
CA ILE A 129 -21.00 15.60 16.32
C ILE A 129 -20.17 14.95 15.21
N ASP A 130 -19.87 15.72 14.17
CA ASP A 130 -19.07 15.37 13.01
C ASP A 130 -17.76 16.15 13.03
N HIS A 131 -16.66 15.47 12.76
CA HIS A 131 -15.35 16.08 12.56
C HIS A 131 -14.71 15.55 11.29
N THR A 132 -14.29 16.47 10.42
CA THR A 132 -13.63 16.13 9.14
C THR A 132 -12.40 16.99 8.92
N HIS A 133 -11.47 16.47 8.11
CA HIS A 133 -10.30 17.18 7.62
C HIS A 133 -10.51 17.58 6.16
N THR A 134 -11.53 18.39 5.91
CA THR A 134 -11.95 18.72 4.54
C THR A 134 -10.94 19.58 3.80
N ASP A 135 -10.55 19.14 2.60
CA ASP A 135 -9.56 19.80 1.75
C ASP A 135 -9.85 21.29 1.53
N ALA A 136 -11.11 21.63 1.24
CA ALA A 136 -11.48 23.00 0.89
C ALA A 136 -11.27 23.97 2.07
N ILE A 137 -11.76 23.64 3.28
CA ILE A 137 -11.62 24.51 4.45
C ILE A 137 -10.15 24.58 4.90
N ILE A 138 -9.44 23.44 4.88
CA ILE A 138 -8.02 23.42 5.26
C ILE A 138 -7.18 24.21 4.27
N THR A 139 -7.48 24.14 2.96
CA THR A 139 -6.78 24.95 1.94
C THR A 139 -6.92 26.44 2.21
N LEU A 140 -8.10 26.90 2.60
CA LEU A 140 -8.31 28.29 3.01
C LEU A 140 -7.60 28.64 4.32
N SER A 141 -7.59 27.71 5.26
CA SER A 141 -6.87 27.84 6.53
C SER A 141 -5.35 27.92 6.35
N ASN A 142 -4.81 27.13 5.40
CA ASN A 142 -3.38 27.05 5.07
C ASN A 142 -2.96 28.18 4.11
N ASN A 143 -3.40 29.40 4.38
CA ASN A 143 -3.09 30.60 3.61
C ASN A 143 -2.51 31.67 4.55
N PRO A 144 -1.56 32.52 4.11
CA PRO A 144 -1.03 33.61 4.92
C PRO A 144 -2.10 34.54 5.51
N GLN A 145 -3.25 34.65 4.83
CA GLN A 145 -4.43 35.38 5.28
C GLN A 145 -5.57 34.47 5.75
N GLY A 146 -5.26 33.20 6.07
CA GLY A 146 -6.27 32.16 6.33
C GLY A 146 -7.30 32.55 7.36
N LYS A 147 -6.89 33.09 8.51
CA LYS A 147 -7.83 33.58 9.53
C LYS A 147 -8.84 34.58 8.98
N ARG A 148 -8.38 35.61 8.26
CA ARG A 148 -9.23 36.63 7.67
C ARG A 148 -10.20 36.07 6.63
N ILE A 149 -9.71 35.13 5.81
CA ILE A 149 -10.56 34.46 4.82
C ILE A 149 -11.66 33.66 5.51
N LEU A 150 -11.29 32.86 6.52
CA LEU A 150 -12.25 32.04 7.26
C LEU A 150 -13.29 32.90 8.00
N GLU A 151 -12.90 33.98 8.65
CA GLU A 151 -13.82 34.92 9.32
C GLU A 151 -14.82 35.56 8.31
N ALA A 152 -14.38 35.84 7.09
CA ALA A 152 -15.24 36.39 6.06
C ALA A 152 -16.21 35.35 5.45
N VAL A 153 -15.73 34.14 5.23
CA VAL A 153 -16.50 33.05 4.60
C VAL A 153 -17.45 32.38 5.61
N PHE A 154 -17.05 32.30 6.90
CA PHE A 154 -17.74 31.57 7.96
C PHE A 154 -18.04 32.44 9.19
N PRO A 155 -18.80 33.55 9.06
CA PRO A 155 -19.14 34.40 10.20
C PRO A 155 -20.03 33.72 11.25
N ASP A 156 -20.61 32.57 10.89
CA ASP A 156 -21.44 31.69 11.71
C ASP A 156 -20.67 30.48 12.27
N CYS A 157 -19.33 30.51 12.24
CA CYS A 157 -18.47 29.49 12.85
C CYS A 157 -17.53 30.10 13.90
N LEU A 158 -17.22 29.32 14.93
CA LEU A 158 -16.15 29.66 15.87
C LEU A 158 -14.80 29.23 15.26
N ILE A 159 -13.89 30.19 15.06
CA ILE A 159 -12.58 29.92 14.43
C ILE A 159 -11.51 29.97 15.52
N LEU A 160 -10.79 28.86 15.68
CA LEU A 160 -9.72 28.71 16.68
C LEU A 160 -8.37 28.51 16.00
N PRO A 161 -7.28 29.10 16.55
CA PRO A 161 -5.94 28.88 16.05
C PRO A 161 -5.53 27.42 16.18
N TYR A 162 -4.49 27.02 15.42
CA TYR A 162 -3.92 25.68 15.58
C TYR A 162 -3.40 25.45 17.00
N VAL A 163 -3.74 24.30 17.52
CA VAL A 163 -3.16 23.72 18.74
C VAL A 163 -2.96 22.24 18.45
N MET A 164 -1.87 21.69 18.96
CA MET A 164 -1.58 20.27 18.82
C MET A 164 -2.76 19.42 19.34
N PRO A 165 -3.23 18.43 18.56
CA PRO A 165 -4.29 17.51 19.00
C PRO A 165 -3.97 16.85 20.32
N GLY A 166 -5.00 16.47 21.08
CA GLY A 166 -4.88 15.85 22.39
C GLY A 166 -5.49 16.69 23.50
N PHE A 167 -4.95 16.57 24.72
CA PHE A 167 -5.56 17.22 25.89
C PHE A 167 -5.53 18.75 25.78
N ILE A 168 -4.43 19.33 25.31
CA ILE A 168 -4.29 20.81 25.22
C ILE A 168 -5.35 21.41 24.31
N LEU A 169 -5.59 20.79 23.14
CA LEU A 169 -6.65 21.20 22.22
C LEU A 169 -8.03 21.10 22.88
N SER A 170 -8.30 20.00 23.57
CA SER A 170 -9.59 19.78 24.25
C SER A 170 -9.88 20.84 25.31
N ARG A 171 -8.86 21.22 26.09
CA ARG A 171 -8.95 22.29 27.07
C ARG A 171 -9.18 23.65 26.43
N GLN A 172 -8.44 23.98 25.37
CA GLN A 172 -8.59 25.27 24.70
C GLN A 172 -10.00 25.42 24.06
N VAL A 173 -10.51 24.36 23.43
CA VAL A 173 -11.89 24.37 22.91
C VAL A 173 -12.89 24.52 24.06
N ASN A 174 -12.70 23.83 25.19
CA ASN A 174 -13.56 23.97 26.37
C ASN A 174 -13.60 25.43 26.90
N GLU A 175 -12.45 26.07 26.99
CA GLU A 175 -12.36 27.49 27.37
C GLU A 175 -13.06 28.41 26.36
N ALA A 176 -12.88 28.16 25.06
CA ALA A 176 -13.49 28.96 24.02
C ALA A 176 -15.03 28.84 24.00
N ILE A 177 -15.59 27.65 24.17
CA ILE A 177 -17.06 27.44 24.19
C ILE A 177 -17.70 27.95 25.48
N LYS A 178 -16.97 28.06 26.60
CA LYS A 178 -17.46 28.72 27.83
C LYS A 178 -17.57 30.25 27.66
N GLN A 179 -16.72 30.85 26.82
CA GLN A 179 -16.73 32.27 26.51
C GLN A 179 -17.69 32.64 25.38
N ASN A 180 -17.94 31.70 24.45
CA ASN A 180 -18.78 31.86 23.28
C ASN A 180 -19.82 30.74 23.26
N ASP A 181 -21.08 31.04 23.46
CA ASP A 181 -22.13 30.01 23.43
C ASP A 181 -22.12 29.25 22.09
N PRO A 182 -21.72 27.96 22.09
CA PRO A 182 -21.55 27.19 20.86
C PRO A 182 -22.88 26.96 20.13
N THR A 183 -24.02 27.15 20.76
CA THR A 183 -25.33 27.01 20.12
C THR A 183 -25.62 28.09 19.08
N HIS A 184 -24.88 29.19 19.12
CA HIS A 184 -24.96 30.27 18.14
C HIS A 184 -24.15 30.01 16.87
N TYR A 185 -23.34 28.93 16.83
CA TYR A 185 -22.47 28.61 15.71
C TYR A 185 -22.91 27.30 15.04
N LYS A 186 -22.77 27.24 13.73
CA LYS A 186 -22.96 26.00 12.94
C LYS A 186 -21.84 24.99 13.16
N GLY A 187 -20.67 25.45 13.52
CA GLY A 187 -19.48 24.62 13.70
C GLY A 187 -18.30 25.35 14.33
N VAL A 188 -17.26 24.56 14.59
CA VAL A 188 -15.94 25.04 15.05
C VAL A 188 -14.90 24.70 14.00
N ILE A 189 -14.20 25.69 13.49
CA ILE A 189 -13.08 25.52 12.57
C ILE A 189 -11.78 25.60 13.37
N LEU A 190 -11.00 24.53 13.33
CA LEU A 190 -9.63 24.48 13.86
C LEU A 190 -8.67 24.77 12.71
N MET A 191 -7.96 25.90 12.76
CA MET A 191 -7.02 26.28 11.70
C MET A 191 -5.95 25.20 11.53
N HIS A 192 -5.58 24.90 10.28
CA HIS A 192 -4.61 23.90 9.88
C HIS A 192 -4.95 22.44 10.28
N HIS A 193 -6.17 22.17 10.76
CA HIS A 193 -6.56 20.87 11.26
C HIS A 193 -7.85 20.36 10.61
N GLY A 194 -8.99 21.02 10.85
CA GLY A 194 -10.28 20.57 10.34
C GLY A 194 -11.47 21.34 10.88
N VAL A 195 -12.65 20.75 10.77
CA VAL A 195 -13.91 21.39 11.16
C VAL A 195 -14.79 20.42 11.93
N PHE A 196 -15.47 20.93 12.97
CA PHE A 196 -16.53 20.25 13.70
C PHE A 196 -17.88 20.87 13.34
N THR A 197 -18.87 20.03 13.06
CA THR A 197 -20.29 20.42 12.99
C THR A 197 -21.11 19.57 13.96
N TYR A 198 -22.22 20.09 14.41
CA TYR A 198 -23.02 19.42 15.42
C TYR A 198 -24.49 19.83 15.36
N SER A 199 -25.35 18.92 15.79
CA SER A 199 -26.81 19.13 15.96
C SER A 199 -27.39 18.01 16.80
N ASP A 200 -28.62 18.20 17.29
CA ASP A 200 -29.37 17.11 17.92
C ASP A 200 -29.96 16.13 16.91
N GLU A 201 -29.94 16.49 15.62
CA GLU A 201 -30.33 15.64 14.48
C GLU A 201 -29.11 15.30 13.61
N ALA A 202 -28.92 14.02 13.31
CA ALA A 202 -27.80 13.54 12.47
C ALA A 202 -27.79 14.18 11.08
N LYS A 203 -28.99 14.35 10.48
CA LYS A 203 -29.15 15.00 9.17
C LYS A 203 -28.63 16.42 9.18
N ILE A 204 -29.03 17.19 10.21
CA ILE A 204 -28.63 18.61 10.30
C ILE A 204 -27.12 18.74 10.56
N ALA A 205 -26.54 17.90 11.42
CA ALA A 205 -25.09 17.89 11.64
C ALA A 205 -24.33 17.65 10.32
N TYR A 206 -24.76 16.62 9.56
CA TYR A 206 -24.19 16.30 8.24
C TYR A 206 -24.41 17.44 7.23
N GLU A 207 -25.62 17.98 7.09
CA GLU A 207 -25.91 19.06 6.15
C GLU A 207 -25.15 20.35 6.47
N ASN A 208 -24.92 20.66 7.75
CA ASN A 208 -24.06 21.76 8.15
C ASN A 208 -22.64 21.56 7.63
N MET A 209 -22.08 20.33 7.71
CA MET A 209 -20.76 20.01 7.14
C MET A 209 -20.73 20.28 5.64
N ILE A 210 -21.71 19.75 4.90
CA ILE A 210 -21.82 19.92 3.45
C ILE A 210 -21.97 21.40 3.07
N GLU A 211 -22.77 22.17 3.82
CA GLU A 211 -22.93 23.61 3.59
C GLU A 211 -21.60 24.36 3.77
N LEU A 212 -20.91 24.12 4.89
CA LEU A 212 -19.62 24.80 5.17
C LEU A 212 -18.60 24.47 4.08
N VAL A 213 -18.48 23.21 3.69
CA VAL A 213 -17.56 22.80 2.63
C VAL A 213 -17.93 23.44 1.29
N SER A 214 -19.24 23.47 0.95
CA SER A 214 -19.70 24.11 -0.29
C SER A 214 -19.37 25.60 -0.34
N ARG A 215 -19.42 26.31 0.81
CA ARG A 215 -19.03 27.73 0.90
C ARG A 215 -17.53 27.91 0.66
N ALA A 216 -16.69 27.01 1.21
CA ALA A 216 -15.26 27.03 0.93
C ALA A 216 -14.95 26.78 -0.55
N GLU A 217 -15.61 25.76 -1.16
CA GLU A 217 -15.47 25.46 -2.58
C GLU A 217 -15.93 26.64 -3.48
N ALA A 218 -17.02 27.31 -3.13
CA ALA A 218 -17.50 28.49 -3.84
C ALA A 218 -16.45 29.62 -3.79
N TYR A 219 -15.90 29.92 -2.61
CA TYR A 219 -14.84 30.91 -2.45
C TYR A 219 -13.59 30.58 -3.28
N ILE A 220 -13.16 29.30 -3.27
CA ILE A 220 -12.04 28.82 -4.08
C ILE A 220 -12.32 28.99 -5.58
N THR A 221 -13.55 28.66 -6.03
CA THR A 221 -13.94 28.78 -7.43
C THR A 221 -13.98 30.22 -7.90
N GLU A 222 -14.40 31.14 -7.04
CA GLU A 222 -14.49 32.59 -7.36
C GLU A 222 -13.14 33.28 -7.35
N ASN A 223 -12.19 32.84 -6.51
CA ASN A 223 -10.94 33.55 -6.25
C ASN A 223 -9.70 32.79 -6.73
N GLY A 224 -9.81 31.51 -7.07
CA GLY A 224 -8.72 30.66 -7.50
C GLY A 224 -8.65 30.47 -9.02
N THR A 225 -7.63 29.73 -9.44
CA THR A 225 -7.42 29.33 -10.83
C THR A 225 -7.58 27.82 -10.98
N THR A 226 -7.78 27.35 -12.21
CA THR A 226 -7.81 25.92 -12.52
C THR A 226 -6.43 25.29 -12.32
N LEU A 227 -6.42 24.02 -11.90
CA LEU A 227 -5.19 23.24 -11.78
C LEU A 227 -4.49 23.14 -13.14
N ILE A 228 -3.16 23.17 -13.12
CA ILE A 228 -2.35 22.98 -14.32
C ILE A 228 -2.37 21.49 -14.68
N ALA A 229 -2.74 21.20 -15.92
CA ALA A 229 -2.74 19.85 -16.48
C ALA A 229 -1.95 19.83 -17.79
N THR A 230 -1.20 18.76 -18.01
CA THR A 230 -0.42 18.54 -19.24
C THR A 230 -0.76 17.19 -19.85
N ALA A 231 -0.44 17.03 -21.15
CA ALA A 231 -0.55 15.74 -21.80
C ALA A 231 0.47 14.74 -21.24
N GLU A 232 0.15 13.46 -21.31
CA GLU A 232 1.06 12.39 -20.91
C GLU A 232 2.33 12.38 -21.77
N HIS A 233 3.48 12.19 -21.11
CA HIS A 233 4.77 12.00 -21.73
C HIS A 233 5.26 10.55 -21.55
N GLU A 234 6.14 10.10 -22.43
CA GLU A 234 6.82 8.82 -22.28
C GLU A 234 7.70 8.84 -21.01
N VAL A 235 7.73 7.73 -20.27
CA VAL A 235 8.45 7.63 -18.99
C VAL A 235 9.73 6.81 -19.18
N ASP A 236 10.85 7.30 -18.67
CA ASP A 236 12.08 6.53 -18.49
C ASP A 236 11.88 5.46 -17.41
N LEU A 237 11.55 4.23 -17.81
CA LEU A 237 11.34 3.12 -16.89
C LEU A 237 12.61 2.72 -16.11
N LEU A 238 13.80 2.87 -16.71
CA LEU A 238 15.05 2.69 -15.98
C LEU A 238 15.27 3.81 -14.96
N GLY A 239 14.87 5.04 -15.28
CA GLY A 239 14.84 6.15 -14.35
C GLY A 239 13.94 5.87 -13.14
N LEU A 240 12.74 5.34 -13.38
CA LEU A 240 11.82 4.94 -12.31
C LEU A 240 12.44 3.84 -11.43
N ALA A 241 13.08 2.84 -12.04
CA ALA A 241 13.74 1.78 -11.30
C ALA A 241 14.95 2.29 -10.48
N ARG A 242 15.72 3.27 -10.97
CA ARG A 242 16.79 3.95 -10.20
C ARG A 242 16.22 4.70 -8.99
N ILE A 243 15.13 5.42 -9.16
CA ILE A 243 14.45 6.14 -8.07
C ILE A 243 14.00 5.14 -7.00
N ARG A 244 13.30 4.06 -7.39
CA ARG A 244 12.85 3.01 -6.47
C ARG A 244 14.02 2.39 -5.72
N ASN A 245 15.09 2.04 -6.42
CA ASN A 245 16.30 1.47 -5.81
C ASN A 245 16.88 2.40 -4.74
N ALA A 246 17.08 3.68 -5.07
CA ALA A 246 17.66 4.65 -4.15
C ALA A 246 16.79 4.85 -2.89
N VAL A 247 15.45 4.90 -3.03
CA VAL A 247 14.53 4.97 -1.88
C VAL A 247 14.56 3.70 -1.06
N SER A 248 14.59 2.52 -1.69
CA SER A 248 14.69 1.23 -1.00
C SER A 248 15.97 1.13 -0.18
N LEU A 249 17.11 1.55 -0.73
CA LEU A 249 18.39 1.60 -0.01
C LEU A 249 18.35 2.59 1.16
N ALA A 250 17.75 3.76 0.98
CA ALA A 250 17.58 4.75 2.03
C ALA A 250 16.66 4.24 3.16
N ARG A 251 15.66 3.43 2.83
CA ARG A 251 14.74 2.80 3.78
C ARG A 251 15.35 1.60 4.51
N GLY A 252 16.35 0.94 3.90
CA GLY A 252 16.90 -0.33 4.36
C GLY A 252 16.02 -1.55 4.07
N GLU A 253 15.03 -1.41 3.19
CA GLU A 253 14.15 -2.48 2.75
C GLU A 253 13.51 -2.17 1.40
N ALA A 254 13.10 -3.23 0.68
CA ALA A 254 12.46 -3.08 -0.62
C ALA A 254 11.17 -2.24 -0.53
N GLN A 255 11.02 -1.33 -1.46
CA GLN A 255 9.84 -0.47 -1.61
C GLN A 255 9.26 -0.65 -3.02
N LEU A 256 7.97 -0.46 -3.16
CA LEU A 256 7.33 -0.19 -4.44
C LEU A 256 7.49 1.31 -4.77
N ALA A 257 7.39 1.66 -6.04
CA ALA A 257 7.29 3.04 -6.50
C ALA A 257 6.14 3.14 -7.51
N ILE A 258 4.99 3.65 -7.06
CA ILE A 258 3.80 3.83 -7.90
C ILE A 258 3.78 5.25 -8.43
N LEU A 259 3.93 5.40 -9.75
CA LEU A 259 3.95 6.68 -10.44
C LEU A 259 2.53 7.08 -10.87
N ASP A 260 2.02 8.18 -10.32
CA ASP A 260 0.82 8.86 -10.79
C ASP A 260 1.18 9.76 -11.97
N ARG A 261 0.65 9.42 -13.14
CA ARG A 261 0.82 10.12 -14.41
C ARG A 261 -0.44 10.87 -14.86
N SER A 262 -1.38 11.08 -13.94
CA SER A 262 -2.57 11.86 -14.26
C SER A 262 -2.18 13.27 -14.76
N PRO A 263 -3.00 13.88 -15.63
CA PRO A 263 -2.68 15.20 -16.19
C PRO A 263 -2.35 16.26 -15.15
N ASP A 264 -3.04 16.25 -14.00
CA ASP A 264 -2.78 17.17 -12.89
C ASP A 264 -1.48 16.84 -12.13
N ALA A 265 -1.11 15.54 -12.00
CA ALA A 265 0.18 15.16 -11.41
C ALA A 265 1.35 15.59 -12.29
N GLN A 266 1.23 15.37 -13.59
CA GLN A 266 2.24 15.83 -14.54
C GLN A 266 2.31 17.34 -14.59
N GLY A 267 1.18 18.04 -14.70
CA GLY A 267 1.13 19.49 -14.70
C GLY A 267 1.81 20.09 -13.47
N TYR A 268 1.52 19.57 -12.27
CA TYR A 268 2.19 19.98 -11.05
C TYR A 268 3.71 19.79 -11.11
N SER A 269 4.16 18.67 -11.64
CA SER A 269 5.59 18.33 -11.73
C SER A 269 6.38 19.21 -12.72
N THR A 270 5.68 19.92 -13.64
CA THR A 270 6.29 20.84 -14.60
C THR A 270 6.47 22.27 -14.08
N LEU A 271 5.83 22.63 -12.96
CA LEU A 271 5.93 23.98 -12.38
C LEU A 271 7.38 24.34 -12.05
N ASP A 272 7.83 25.51 -12.45
CA ASP A 272 9.17 26.02 -12.09
C ASP A 272 9.33 26.13 -10.58
N THR A 273 8.26 26.52 -9.88
CA THR A 273 8.20 26.69 -8.44
C THR A 273 7.96 25.42 -7.65
N VAL A 274 7.82 24.24 -8.30
CA VAL A 274 7.41 23.00 -7.64
C VAL A 274 8.26 22.62 -6.44
N ALA A 275 9.58 22.83 -6.52
CA ALA A 275 10.49 22.54 -5.41
C ALA A 275 10.22 23.43 -4.19
N GLU A 276 9.88 24.69 -4.41
CA GLU A 276 9.56 25.66 -3.35
C GLU A 276 8.21 25.34 -2.72
N ILE A 277 7.14 25.28 -3.53
CA ILE A 277 5.78 25.16 -3.02
C ILE A 277 5.51 23.79 -2.37
N SER A 278 6.14 22.72 -2.85
CA SER A 278 5.98 21.37 -2.28
C SER A 278 6.74 21.17 -0.97
N SER A 279 7.75 22.00 -0.69
CA SER A 279 8.58 21.89 0.52
C SER A 279 7.99 22.60 1.75
N ARG A 280 6.81 23.22 1.64
CA ARG A 280 6.21 23.98 2.72
C ARG A 280 5.46 23.12 3.76
N GLY A 281 5.10 21.89 3.45
CA GLY A 281 4.47 20.94 4.37
C GLY A 281 3.18 20.32 3.86
N PRO A 282 2.59 19.36 4.61
CA PRO A 282 1.37 18.64 4.24
C PRO A 282 0.14 19.53 4.40
N ILE A 283 -1.00 19.07 3.83
CA ILE A 283 -2.30 19.74 3.95
C ILE A 283 -2.79 19.77 5.40
N THR A 284 -2.63 18.67 6.12
CA THR A 284 -2.90 18.56 7.56
C THR A 284 -1.73 17.85 8.24
N PRO A 285 -1.41 18.21 9.49
CA PRO A 285 -0.29 17.61 10.20
C PRO A 285 -0.43 16.10 10.39
N ASP A 286 -1.65 15.55 10.48
CA ASP A 286 -1.92 14.12 10.61
C ASP A 286 -1.33 13.27 9.48
N HIS A 287 -1.17 13.87 8.30
CA HIS A 287 -0.61 13.16 7.14
C HIS A 287 0.88 12.86 7.27
N VAL A 288 1.61 13.57 8.15
CA VAL A 288 3.08 13.46 8.28
C VAL A 288 3.55 12.04 8.57
N ILE A 289 2.79 11.27 9.34
CA ILE A 289 3.14 9.88 9.65
C ILE A 289 3.08 8.95 8.43
N ARG A 290 2.34 9.35 7.38
CA ARG A 290 2.18 8.57 6.14
C ARG A 290 3.09 9.07 5.02
N THR A 291 3.24 10.39 4.88
CA THR A 291 3.89 11.02 3.73
C THR A 291 5.23 11.67 4.05
N LYS A 292 5.63 11.73 5.34
CA LYS A 292 6.66 12.65 5.82
C LYS A 292 6.25 14.12 5.64
N ARG A 293 7.04 15.04 6.19
CA ARG A 293 6.76 16.48 6.13
C ARG A 293 6.70 17.02 4.71
N ILE A 294 7.63 16.60 3.85
CA ILE A 294 7.77 17.08 2.47
C ILE A 294 8.09 15.93 1.51
N PRO A 295 7.76 16.05 0.22
CA PRO A 295 8.23 15.12 -0.80
C PRO A 295 9.70 15.36 -1.16
N VAL A 296 10.35 14.37 -1.78
CA VAL A 296 11.60 14.58 -2.51
C VAL A 296 11.30 15.07 -3.92
N VAL A 297 11.97 16.13 -4.38
CA VAL A 297 11.86 16.61 -5.77
C VAL A 297 13.05 16.10 -6.57
N ILE A 298 12.76 15.34 -7.63
CA ILE A 298 13.73 14.63 -8.46
C ILE A 298 13.80 15.32 -9.83
N GLY A 299 15.01 15.52 -10.35
CA GLY A 299 15.22 16.09 -11.68
C GLY A 299 14.57 15.28 -12.79
N ALA A 300 14.34 15.90 -13.96
CA ALA A 300 13.67 15.26 -15.10
C ALA A 300 14.41 14.00 -15.60
N THR A 301 15.74 13.96 -15.46
CA THR A 301 16.57 12.80 -15.83
C THR A 301 17.29 12.29 -14.59
N PRO A 302 16.80 11.22 -13.93
CA PRO A 302 17.40 10.70 -12.72
C PRO A 302 18.83 10.18 -12.97
N ALA A 303 19.80 10.75 -12.25
CA ALA A 303 21.18 10.31 -12.31
C ALA A 303 21.36 8.93 -11.61
N LYS A 304 22.51 8.28 -11.83
CA LYS A 304 22.88 7.07 -11.09
C LYS A 304 22.93 7.39 -9.57
N GLY A 305 22.23 6.59 -8.76
CA GLY A 305 22.16 6.76 -7.31
C GLY A 305 21.20 7.84 -6.83
N VAL A 306 20.59 8.62 -7.73
CA VAL A 306 19.60 9.68 -7.43
C VAL A 306 20.01 10.53 -6.23
N PRO A 307 20.97 11.46 -6.41
CA PRO A 307 21.57 12.25 -5.31
C PRO A 307 20.55 13.05 -4.50
N GLU A 308 19.42 13.41 -5.10
CA GLU A 308 18.33 14.11 -4.43
C GLU A 308 17.75 13.31 -3.25
N ILE A 309 17.75 11.96 -3.35
CA ILE A 309 17.30 11.10 -2.24
C ILE A 309 18.33 11.10 -1.10
N HIS A 310 19.62 11.09 -1.41
CA HIS A 310 20.66 11.19 -0.39
C HIS A 310 20.61 12.55 0.32
N GLN A 311 20.38 13.63 -0.44
CA GLN A 311 20.21 14.97 0.14
C GLN A 311 18.97 15.00 1.05
N TYR A 312 17.84 14.46 0.62
CA TYR A 312 16.62 14.35 1.42
C TYR A 312 16.87 13.63 2.76
N VAL A 313 17.59 12.52 2.73
CA VAL A 313 17.96 11.75 3.95
C VAL A 313 18.83 12.60 4.89
N THR A 314 19.75 13.39 4.33
CA THR A 314 20.62 14.30 5.09
C THR A 314 19.80 15.41 5.74
N ASP A 315 18.88 16.02 4.98
CA ASP A 315 18.02 17.10 5.45
C ASP A 315 17.01 16.58 6.50
N TYR A 316 16.49 15.38 6.36
CA TYR A 316 15.62 14.75 7.38
C TYR A 316 16.36 14.49 8.69
N LYS A 317 17.63 14.05 8.63
CA LYS A 317 18.46 13.87 9.83
C LYS A 317 18.72 15.22 10.52
N LYS A 318 18.98 16.26 9.75
CA LYS A 318 19.17 17.63 10.28
C LYS A 318 17.88 18.14 10.93
N TYR A 319 16.74 18.00 10.25
CA TYR A 319 15.41 18.31 10.79
C TYR A 319 15.15 17.62 12.13
N PHE A 320 15.50 16.34 12.25
CA PHE A 320 15.39 15.60 13.50
C PHE A 320 16.30 16.20 14.60
N GLU A 321 17.58 16.42 14.31
CA GLU A 321 18.54 16.94 15.30
C GLU A 321 18.20 18.35 15.80
N GLU A 322 17.61 19.19 14.95
CA GLU A 322 17.22 20.56 15.30
C GLU A 322 15.97 20.63 16.20
N ASN A 323 15.10 19.61 16.14
CA ASN A 323 13.80 19.62 16.83
C ASN A 323 13.68 18.57 17.96
N ARG A 324 14.58 17.58 18.05
CA ARG A 324 14.46 16.47 18.98
C ARG A 324 14.62 16.85 20.45
N THR A 325 13.97 16.07 21.32
CA THR A 325 14.30 15.95 22.75
C THR A 325 15.25 14.75 22.97
N PRO A 326 15.99 14.71 24.11
CA PRO A 326 17.00 13.65 24.35
C PRO A 326 16.45 12.20 24.31
N GLN A 327 15.16 12.00 24.51
CA GLN A 327 14.52 10.68 24.57
C GLN A 327 14.04 10.18 23.22
N LEU A 328 13.91 11.05 22.23
CA LEU A 328 13.41 10.69 20.91
C LEU A 328 14.46 9.95 20.08
N GLN A 329 14.02 8.94 19.36
CA GLN A 329 14.82 8.22 18.36
C GLN A 329 14.34 8.61 16.97
N ILE A 330 15.29 8.77 16.05
CA ILE A 330 14.98 9.10 14.67
C ILE A 330 14.16 7.99 14.00
N LEU A 331 13.11 8.39 13.31
CA LEU A 331 12.36 7.50 12.41
C LEU A 331 13.17 7.26 11.13
N ASP A 332 12.78 6.25 10.34
CA ASP A 332 13.45 6.02 9.08
C ASP A 332 13.40 7.29 8.18
N PRO A 333 14.53 7.69 7.58
CA PRO A 333 14.63 8.98 6.92
C PRO A 333 14.22 8.98 5.44
N ALA A 334 13.79 7.84 4.88
CA ALA A 334 13.46 7.73 3.47
C ALA A 334 12.18 8.50 3.10
N PRO A 335 12.11 9.13 1.92
CA PRO A 335 10.88 9.79 1.47
C PRO A 335 9.76 8.80 1.23
N ARG A 336 8.51 9.26 1.38
CA ARG A 336 7.29 8.52 1.05
C ARG A 336 6.67 9.01 -0.25
N VAL A 337 6.92 10.26 -0.59
CA VAL A 337 6.42 10.90 -1.80
C VAL A 337 7.59 11.47 -2.58
N GLY A 338 7.61 11.25 -3.89
CA GLY A 338 8.51 11.88 -4.84
C GLY A 338 7.73 12.72 -5.85
N ILE A 339 8.29 13.86 -6.23
CA ILE A 339 7.85 14.62 -7.39
C ILE A 339 8.95 14.49 -8.43
N TRP A 340 8.67 13.76 -9.49
CA TRP A 340 9.59 13.59 -10.59
C TRP A 340 9.28 14.61 -11.68
N ARG A 341 10.17 15.58 -11.86
CA ARG A 341 9.93 16.68 -12.81
C ARG A 341 9.60 16.16 -14.20
N ASN A 342 8.54 16.70 -14.77
CA ASN A 342 7.97 16.36 -16.08
C ASN A 342 7.35 14.95 -16.18
N ALA A 343 7.39 14.13 -15.14
CA ALA A 343 6.86 12.77 -15.17
C ALA A 343 5.62 12.58 -14.28
N GLY A 344 5.56 13.24 -13.12
CA GLY A 344 4.43 13.11 -12.20
C GLY A 344 4.82 13.00 -10.74
N SER A 345 3.97 12.32 -9.96
CA SER A 345 4.15 12.10 -8.52
C SER A 345 4.32 10.61 -8.22
N ILE A 346 5.27 10.26 -7.35
CA ILE A 346 5.57 8.88 -6.99
C ILE A 346 5.22 8.65 -5.53
N ALA A 347 4.49 7.56 -5.26
CA ALA A 347 4.25 7.06 -3.91
C ALA A 347 5.15 5.85 -3.63
N PHE A 348 5.86 5.87 -2.50
CA PHE A 348 6.71 4.77 -2.04
C PHE A 348 6.08 4.06 -0.85
N GLY A 349 6.18 2.73 -0.81
CA GLY A 349 5.65 1.92 0.28
C GLY A 349 6.08 0.46 0.18
N SER A 350 5.95 -0.27 1.27
CA SER A 350 6.29 -1.69 1.37
C SER A 350 5.22 -2.64 0.79
N GLY A 351 4.15 -2.09 0.21
CA GLY A 351 3.08 -2.83 -0.44
C GLY A 351 2.07 -1.90 -1.12
N VAL A 352 1.23 -2.47 -2.00
CA VAL A 352 0.27 -1.71 -2.81
C VAL A 352 -0.68 -0.88 -1.95
N LYS A 353 -1.16 -1.43 -0.82
CA LYS A 353 -2.07 -0.70 0.08
C LYS A 353 -1.41 0.55 0.68
N GLU A 354 -0.15 0.44 1.14
CA GLU A 354 0.60 1.60 1.67
C GLU A 354 0.83 2.64 0.58
N CYS A 355 1.28 2.21 -0.61
CA CYS A 355 1.45 3.12 -1.75
C CYS A 355 0.17 3.86 -2.13
N ASN A 356 -0.97 3.18 -2.16
CA ASN A 356 -2.25 3.81 -2.48
C ASN A 356 -2.63 4.88 -1.44
N ILE A 357 -2.46 4.59 -0.15
CA ILE A 357 -2.68 5.58 0.92
C ILE A 357 -1.79 6.81 0.72
N VAL A 358 -0.50 6.60 0.46
CA VAL A 358 0.45 7.69 0.22
C VAL A 358 0.11 8.46 -1.06
N ALA A 359 -0.27 7.77 -2.14
CA ALA A 359 -0.66 8.38 -3.41
C ALA A 359 -1.91 9.25 -3.28
N ASP A 360 -2.93 8.78 -2.56
CA ASP A 360 -4.15 9.53 -2.31
C ASP A 360 -3.85 10.81 -1.53
N ILE A 361 -3.13 10.71 -0.43
CA ILE A 361 -2.72 11.89 0.37
C ILE A 361 -1.87 12.86 -0.47
N ALA A 362 -0.92 12.35 -1.26
CA ALA A 362 -0.09 13.18 -2.13
C ALA A 362 -0.91 13.91 -3.21
N ARG A 363 -1.93 13.24 -3.78
CA ARG A 363 -2.86 13.83 -4.75
C ARG A 363 -3.63 15.00 -4.14
N HIS A 364 -4.22 14.81 -2.95
CA HIS A 364 -4.95 15.85 -2.24
C HIS A 364 -4.03 17.02 -1.85
N THR A 365 -2.84 16.71 -1.32
CA THR A 365 -1.86 17.75 -0.93
C THR A 365 -1.42 18.61 -2.10
N ARG A 366 -1.05 18.02 -3.26
CA ARG A 366 -0.61 18.82 -4.42
C ARG A 366 -1.75 19.68 -5.00
N ARG A 367 -3.01 19.19 -4.95
CA ARG A 367 -4.18 19.98 -5.37
C ARG A 367 -4.41 21.15 -4.42
N ALA A 368 -4.38 20.89 -3.12
CA ALA A 368 -4.52 21.93 -2.09
C ALA A 368 -3.41 23.00 -2.20
N VAL A 369 -2.16 22.59 -2.44
CA VAL A 369 -1.03 23.52 -2.65
C VAL A 369 -1.28 24.40 -3.87
N GLN A 370 -1.65 23.85 -5.03
CA GLN A 370 -1.93 24.65 -6.24
C GLN A 370 -3.10 25.62 -6.04
N ILE A 371 -4.16 25.15 -5.39
CA ILE A 371 -5.33 25.99 -5.07
C ILE A 371 -4.91 27.09 -4.09
N GLY A 372 -4.20 26.75 -3.01
CA GLY A 372 -3.71 27.71 -2.03
C GLY A 372 -2.84 28.80 -2.66
N GLU A 373 -1.91 28.43 -3.53
CA GLU A 373 -1.10 29.41 -4.29
C GLU A 373 -1.97 30.34 -5.13
N SER A 374 -3.03 29.81 -5.74
CA SER A 374 -3.92 30.61 -6.60
C SER A 374 -4.81 31.59 -5.83
N VAL A 375 -5.14 31.29 -4.56
CA VAL A 375 -5.98 32.15 -3.70
C VAL A 375 -5.18 33.03 -2.72
N GLY A 376 -3.88 33.21 -2.95
CA GLY A 376 -3.05 34.15 -2.18
C GLY A 376 -1.86 33.55 -1.46
N GLY A 377 -1.54 32.29 -1.69
CA GLY A 377 -0.37 31.58 -1.17
C GLY A 377 -0.71 30.35 -0.35
N TRP A 378 0.23 29.41 -0.31
CA TRP A 378 0.17 28.21 0.53
C TRP A 378 1.09 28.33 1.74
N GLN A 379 0.54 28.14 2.92
CA GLN A 379 1.29 28.15 4.18
C GLN A 379 0.82 27.01 5.08
N ALA A 380 1.57 25.91 5.11
CA ALA A 380 1.38 24.84 6.07
C ALA A 380 1.80 25.28 7.49
N LEU A 381 1.63 24.41 8.47
CA LEU A 381 2.14 24.59 9.82
C LEU A 381 3.67 24.74 9.85
N SER A 382 4.16 25.29 10.94
CA SER A 382 5.59 25.41 11.18
C SER A 382 6.27 24.03 11.22
N GLU A 383 7.54 23.99 10.88
CA GLU A 383 8.34 22.77 10.93
C GLU A 383 8.30 22.12 12.32
N LYS A 384 8.33 22.94 13.36
CA LYS A 384 8.28 22.50 14.75
C LYS A 384 6.93 21.84 15.10
N ASP A 385 5.82 22.45 14.72
CA ASP A 385 4.48 21.90 15.00
C ASP A 385 4.29 20.57 14.27
N ILE A 386 4.77 20.46 13.02
CA ILE A 386 4.72 19.21 12.26
C ILE A 386 5.62 18.14 12.90
N PHE A 387 6.82 18.52 13.40
CA PHE A 387 7.71 17.61 14.11
C PHE A 387 7.07 17.06 15.38
N GLU A 388 6.46 17.91 16.18
CA GLU A 388 5.77 17.50 17.40
C GLU A 388 4.72 16.42 17.13
N LEU A 389 3.96 16.54 16.03
CA LEU A 389 2.99 15.54 15.64
C LEU A 389 3.63 14.28 15.02
N GLU A 390 4.65 14.43 14.16
CA GLU A 390 5.35 13.29 13.56
C GLU A 390 5.95 12.35 14.62
N TYR A 391 6.47 12.93 15.71
CA TYR A 391 7.09 12.19 16.81
C TYR A 391 6.15 11.97 18.00
N TRP A 392 4.88 12.32 17.86
CA TRP A 392 3.90 12.09 18.91
C TRP A 392 3.60 10.60 19.10
N VAL A 393 3.74 10.14 20.34
CA VAL A 393 3.60 8.70 20.68
C VAL A 393 2.25 8.13 20.23
N LEU A 394 1.17 8.92 20.32
CA LEU A 394 -0.17 8.46 19.93
C LEU A 394 -0.33 8.35 18.41
N GLU A 395 0.32 9.21 17.64
CA GLU A 395 0.34 9.10 16.18
C GLU A 395 1.21 7.91 15.73
N GLN A 396 2.40 7.75 16.30
CA GLN A 396 3.27 6.61 16.02
C GLN A 396 2.60 5.27 16.36
N ALA A 397 1.78 5.21 17.43
CA ALA A 397 1.01 4.01 17.80
C ALA A 397 -0.01 3.58 16.72
N LYS A 398 -0.46 4.49 15.87
CA LYS A 398 -1.33 4.16 14.71
C LYS A 398 -0.60 3.30 13.67
N LEU A 399 0.72 3.45 13.53
CA LEU A 399 1.56 2.69 12.62
C LEU A 399 1.98 1.33 13.20
N GLY A 400 2.14 1.24 14.53
CA GLY A 400 2.69 0.06 15.23
C GLY A 400 1.75 -1.12 15.44
N LYS A 401 0.46 -1.01 15.14
CA LYS A 401 -0.52 -2.09 15.36
C LYS A 401 -0.43 -3.26 14.37
N GLY A 402 0.58 -3.29 13.50
CA GLY A 402 0.80 -4.32 12.49
C GLY A 402 2.13 -5.07 12.60
N SER A 403 2.71 -5.28 13.78
CA SER A 403 3.94 -6.07 13.93
C SER A 403 3.68 -7.59 13.78
N ALA A 404 3.10 -7.99 12.66
CA ALA A 404 3.33 -9.33 12.13
C ALA A 404 4.83 -9.44 11.82
N SER A 405 5.44 -10.61 12.03
CA SER A 405 6.84 -10.86 11.67
C SER A 405 7.08 -10.38 10.24
N LYS A 406 8.18 -9.65 10.02
CA LYS A 406 8.54 -9.14 8.70
C LYS A 406 8.58 -10.30 7.70
N LYS A 407 7.81 -10.20 6.62
CA LYS A 407 7.77 -11.22 5.57
C LYS A 407 9.03 -11.13 4.71
N HIS A 408 9.53 -12.27 4.23
CA HIS A 408 10.80 -12.36 3.49
C HIS A 408 10.82 -11.56 2.18
N HIS A 409 9.66 -11.36 1.55
CA HIS A 409 9.55 -10.66 0.27
C HIS A 409 8.79 -9.34 0.37
N GLN A 410 8.63 -8.79 1.57
CA GLN A 410 7.89 -7.54 1.74
C GLN A 410 8.48 -6.41 0.88
N GLY A 411 7.65 -5.80 0.04
CA GLY A 411 8.04 -4.71 -0.86
C GLY A 411 8.79 -5.14 -2.12
N LYS A 412 9.10 -6.43 -2.30
CA LYS A 412 9.71 -6.95 -3.53
C LYS A 412 8.69 -7.12 -4.64
N VAL A 413 9.15 -6.97 -5.88
CA VAL A 413 8.38 -7.20 -7.10
C VAL A 413 8.89 -8.47 -7.78
N ALA A 414 7.98 -9.40 -8.07
CA ALA A 414 8.29 -10.67 -8.67
C ALA A 414 7.55 -10.88 -10.01
N ILE A 415 8.21 -11.49 -10.99
CA ILE A 415 7.57 -11.99 -12.21
C ILE A 415 7.72 -13.51 -12.26
N VAL A 416 6.61 -14.21 -12.55
CA VAL A 416 6.57 -15.67 -12.71
C VAL A 416 5.98 -16.01 -14.08
N THR A 417 6.70 -16.80 -14.89
CA THR A 417 6.20 -17.26 -16.19
C THR A 417 5.49 -18.61 -16.09
N GLY A 418 4.49 -18.84 -16.95
CA GLY A 418 3.64 -20.04 -16.90
C GLY A 418 2.77 -20.06 -15.63
N ALA A 419 2.17 -18.91 -15.29
CA ALA A 419 1.55 -18.64 -14.01
C ALA A 419 0.07 -19.05 -13.92
N TYR A 420 -0.54 -19.43 -15.02
CA TYR A 420 -1.96 -19.83 -15.04
C TYR A 420 -2.22 -21.11 -14.23
N SER A 421 -1.29 -22.07 -14.19
CA SER A 421 -1.51 -23.37 -13.57
C SER A 421 -0.26 -23.96 -12.91
N GLY A 422 -0.43 -25.08 -12.24
CA GLY A 422 0.64 -25.93 -11.73
C GLY A 422 1.68 -25.19 -10.86
N ILE A 423 2.95 -25.43 -11.15
CA ILE A 423 4.09 -24.88 -10.38
C ILE A 423 4.11 -23.35 -10.44
N GLY A 424 3.83 -22.74 -11.61
CA GLY A 424 3.85 -21.29 -11.76
C GLY A 424 2.82 -20.61 -10.87
N LYS A 425 1.56 -21.09 -10.87
CA LYS A 425 0.51 -20.57 -9.99
C LYS A 425 0.87 -20.72 -8.51
N ALA A 426 1.29 -21.92 -8.11
CA ALA A 426 1.69 -22.19 -6.73
C ALA A 426 2.88 -21.30 -6.28
N THR A 427 3.78 -20.94 -7.21
CA THR A 427 4.89 -20.03 -6.95
C THR A 427 4.40 -18.61 -6.75
N CYS A 428 3.45 -18.12 -7.58
CA CYS A 428 2.82 -16.82 -7.37
C CYS A 428 2.19 -16.72 -5.97
N GLU A 429 1.41 -17.74 -5.58
CA GLU A 429 0.77 -17.80 -4.27
C GLU A 429 1.78 -17.81 -3.11
N ALA A 430 2.86 -18.58 -3.25
CA ALA A 430 3.91 -18.66 -2.22
C ALA A 430 4.68 -17.34 -2.05
N LEU A 431 5.04 -16.67 -3.14
CA LEU A 431 5.72 -15.37 -3.10
C LEU A 431 4.82 -14.27 -2.52
N ALA A 432 3.54 -14.24 -2.92
CA ALA A 432 2.57 -13.28 -2.41
C ALA A 432 2.29 -13.49 -0.91
N ALA A 433 2.20 -14.74 -0.44
CA ALA A 433 2.05 -15.06 0.97
C ALA A 433 3.20 -14.50 1.82
N GLU A 434 4.43 -14.43 1.25
CA GLU A 434 5.62 -13.86 1.87
C GLU A 434 5.80 -12.34 1.59
N GLY A 435 4.78 -11.68 1.05
CA GLY A 435 4.71 -10.21 0.94
C GLY A 435 5.22 -9.60 -0.36
N ALA A 436 5.59 -10.40 -1.36
CA ALA A 436 5.90 -9.88 -2.68
C ALA A 436 4.64 -9.37 -3.39
N VAL A 437 4.80 -8.38 -4.25
CA VAL A 437 3.85 -8.11 -5.33
C VAL A 437 4.26 -8.98 -6.52
N VAL A 438 3.33 -9.78 -7.02
CA VAL A 438 3.62 -10.82 -8.01
C VAL A 438 2.88 -10.56 -9.30
N VAL A 439 3.60 -10.57 -10.42
CA VAL A 439 2.99 -10.55 -11.76
C VAL A 439 3.20 -11.91 -12.42
N GLY A 440 2.11 -12.59 -12.69
CA GLY A 440 2.11 -13.87 -13.41
C GLY A 440 1.92 -13.64 -14.90
N LEU A 441 2.83 -14.19 -15.71
CA LEU A 441 2.75 -14.18 -17.17
C LEU A 441 2.33 -15.55 -17.68
N ASP A 442 1.36 -15.59 -18.58
CA ASP A 442 0.94 -16.82 -19.26
C ASP A 442 0.40 -16.49 -20.65
N ILE A 443 0.48 -17.47 -21.57
CA ILE A 443 -0.15 -17.37 -22.89
C ILE A 443 -1.68 -17.48 -22.79
N ASN A 444 -2.18 -18.08 -21.71
CA ASN A 444 -3.60 -18.19 -21.44
C ASN A 444 -4.11 -16.87 -20.82
N SER A 445 -4.97 -16.18 -21.54
CA SER A 445 -5.54 -14.89 -21.12
C SER A 445 -6.33 -14.95 -19.79
N GLU A 446 -6.85 -16.14 -19.40
CA GLU A 446 -7.54 -16.32 -18.11
C GLU A 446 -6.63 -16.09 -16.89
N VAL A 447 -5.31 -16.02 -17.07
CA VAL A 447 -4.36 -15.64 -16.02
C VAL A 447 -4.70 -14.28 -15.41
N VAL A 448 -5.26 -13.35 -16.20
CA VAL A 448 -5.68 -12.01 -15.77
C VAL A 448 -6.76 -12.11 -14.70
N ASN A 449 -7.78 -12.91 -14.93
CA ASN A 449 -8.89 -13.10 -13.99
C ASN A 449 -8.45 -13.91 -12.75
N GLN A 450 -7.60 -14.90 -12.95
CA GLN A 450 -7.20 -15.83 -11.90
C GLN A 450 -6.29 -15.19 -10.85
N LEU A 451 -5.37 -14.31 -11.26
CA LEU A 451 -4.40 -13.66 -10.38
C LEU A 451 -4.80 -12.23 -9.96
N GLY A 452 -5.95 -11.71 -10.40
CA GLY A 452 -6.40 -10.34 -10.11
C GLY A 452 -6.81 -10.09 -8.64
N ARG A 453 -6.01 -10.56 -7.66
CA ARG A 453 -6.33 -10.46 -6.22
C ARG A 453 -5.07 -10.50 -5.34
N ASP A 454 -5.18 -10.01 -4.12
CA ASP A 454 -4.21 -10.20 -3.01
C ASP A 454 -2.74 -9.87 -3.36
N GLY A 455 -2.49 -8.78 -4.10
CA GLY A 455 -1.13 -8.37 -4.49
C GLY A 455 -0.58 -9.17 -5.68
N MET A 456 -1.42 -9.94 -6.36
CA MET A 456 -1.09 -10.65 -7.60
C MET A 456 -1.79 -10.01 -8.80
N THR A 457 -1.10 -9.97 -9.93
CA THR A 457 -1.62 -9.46 -11.22
C THR A 457 -1.29 -10.46 -12.32
N GLY A 458 -2.26 -10.83 -13.15
CA GLY A 458 -2.03 -11.64 -14.34
C GLY A 458 -1.84 -10.78 -15.59
N LEU A 459 -0.92 -11.16 -16.47
CA LEU A 459 -0.75 -10.57 -17.79
C LEU A 459 -0.64 -11.68 -18.84
N GLU A 460 -1.40 -11.55 -19.93
CA GLU A 460 -1.23 -12.41 -21.08
C GLU A 460 0.10 -12.10 -21.79
N CYS A 461 0.91 -13.14 -22.04
CA CYS A 461 2.21 -12.99 -22.70
C CYS A 461 2.62 -14.29 -23.39
N ASP A 462 2.82 -14.21 -24.69
CA ASP A 462 3.51 -15.25 -25.46
C ASP A 462 5.03 -15.05 -25.36
N LEU A 463 5.71 -15.94 -24.65
CA LEU A 463 7.16 -15.88 -24.43
C LEU A 463 7.98 -16.24 -25.68
N THR A 464 7.37 -16.69 -26.76
CA THR A 464 8.05 -16.87 -28.04
C THR A 464 8.18 -15.55 -28.83
N ASP A 465 7.37 -14.54 -28.47
CA ASP A 465 7.43 -13.19 -29.02
C ASP A 465 8.24 -12.24 -28.11
N SER A 466 9.41 -11.85 -28.58
CA SER A 466 10.31 -10.91 -27.87
C SER A 466 9.65 -9.54 -27.60
N LYS A 467 8.74 -9.08 -28.46
CA LYS A 467 8.03 -7.82 -28.26
C LYS A 467 6.99 -7.95 -27.15
N ALA A 468 6.26 -9.06 -27.09
CA ALA A 468 5.33 -9.36 -26.01
C ALA A 468 6.06 -9.42 -24.67
N ILE A 469 7.24 -10.06 -24.60
CA ILE A 469 8.10 -10.09 -23.42
C ILE A 469 8.46 -8.66 -22.95
N THR A 470 8.99 -7.84 -23.87
CA THR A 470 9.39 -6.46 -23.53
C THR A 470 8.20 -5.65 -23.02
N THR A 471 7.06 -5.72 -23.70
CA THR A 471 5.83 -5.03 -23.29
C THR A 471 5.36 -5.47 -21.91
N ALA A 472 5.40 -6.78 -21.61
CA ALA A 472 5.00 -7.30 -20.31
C ALA A 472 5.96 -6.83 -19.19
N VAL A 473 7.28 -6.87 -19.43
CA VAL A 473 8.28 -6.38 -18.45
C VAL A 473 8.10 -4.88 -18.21
N ASP A 474 7.99 -4.08 -19.26
CA ASP A 474 7.78 -2.63 -19.17
C ASP A 474 6.49 -2.31 -18.40
N ARG A 475 5.44 -3.10 -18.60
CA ARG A 475 4.19 -2.97 -17.84
C ARG A 475 4.41 -3.22 -16.34
N VAL A 476 5.19 -4.22 -15.96
CA VAL A 476 5.51 -4.50 -14.55
C VAL A 476 6.28 -3.33 -13.91
N ILE A 477 7.29 -2.84 -14.61
CA ILE A 477 8.08 -1.69 -14.12
C ILE A 477 7.21 -0.43 -14.00
N SER A 478 6.34 -0.19 -14.97
CA SER A 478 5.39 0.94 -14.93
C SER A 478 4.41 0.85 -13.75
N LEU A 479 3.99 -0.36 -13.35
CA LEU A 479 3.06 -0.57 -12.24
C LEU A 479 3.71 -0.43 -10.87
N TYR A 480 4.94 -0.93 -10.69
CA TYR A 480 5.55 -1.13 -9.37
C TYR A 480 6.93 -0.50 -9.21
N GLY A 481 7.48 0.07 -10.27
CA GLY A 481 8.73 0.83 -10.24
C GLY A 481 10.01 0.02 -10.31
N GLY A 482 9.97 -1.30 -10.42
CA GLY A 482 11.18 -2.12 -10.49
C GLY A 482 10.92 -3.61 -10.45
N LEU A 483 12.00 -4.41 -10.30
CA LEU A 483 11.95 -5.86 -10.35
C LEU A 483 13.03 -6.46 -9.45
N ASP A 484 12.68 -7.46 -8.64
CA ASP A 484 13.58 -8.10 -7.69
C ASP A 484 13.68 -9.62 -7.90
N ILE A 485 12.60 -10.28 -8.28
CA ILE A 485 12.54 -11.73 -8.39
C ILE A 485 11.99 -12.11 -9.78
N VAL A 486 12.71 -12.99 -10.47
CA VAL A 486 12.28 -13.58 -11.75
C VAL A 486 12.22 -15.08 -11.59
N VAL A 487 11.07 -15.68 -11.95
CA VAL A 487 10.89 -17.14 -11.97
C VAL A 487 10.58 -17.59 -13.41
N CYS A 488 11.55 -18.22 -14.04
CA CYS A 488 11.44 -18.84 -15.35
C CYS A 488 10.85 -20.26 -15.17
N ASN A 489 9.52 -20.37 -15.25
CA ASN A 489 8.82 -21.63 -15.04
C ASN A 489 8.12 -22.14 -16.31
N ALA A 490 7.70 -21.26 -17.21
CA ALA A 490 7.01 -21.65 -18.45
C ALA A 490 7.74 -22.76 -19.21
N GLY A 491 7.01 -23.73 -19.68
CA GLY A 491 7.57 -24.84 -20.45
C GLY A 491 6.50 -25.87 -20.84
N ILE A 492 6.81 -26.58 -21.91
CA ILE A 492 5.99 -27.67 -22.42
C ILE A 492 6.73 -29.00 -22.31
N PHE A 493 5.98 -30.06 -22.17
CA PHE A 493 6.48 -31.43 -22.18
C PHE A 493 5.78 -32.22 -23.30
N LYS A 494 6.49 -32.50 -24.35
CA LYS A 494 6.06 -33.42 -25.42
C LYS A 494 6.96 -34.65 -25.32
N ALA A 495 6.37 -35.79 -25.07
CA ALA A 495 7.08 -37.07 -24.92
C ALA A 495 6.32 -38.19 -25.63
N GLY A 496 7.01 -39.31 -25.81
CA GLY A 496 6.48 -40.53 -26.42
C GLY A 496 7.02 -40.84 -27.81
N GLU A 497 7.74 -39.88 -28.43
CA GLU A 497 8.35 -40.07 -29.75
C GLU A 497 9.82 -40.51 -29.60
N ARG A 498 10.22 -41.54 -30.33
CA ARG A 498 11.64 -41.91 -30.46
C ARG A 498 12.39 -40.87 -31.30
N ILE A 499 13.73 -40.84 -31.22
CA ILE A 499 14.54 -39.80 -31.91
C ILE A 499 14.26 -39.80 -33.43
N GLU A 500 14.11 -40.96 -34.02
CA GLU A 500 13.82 -41.12 -35.43
C GLU A 500 12.39 -40.73 -35.83
N GLU A 501 11.50 -40.61 -34.87
CA GLU A 501 10.08 -40.26 -35.07
C GLU A 501 9.81 -38.76 -34.81
N HIS A 502 10.79 -38.06 -34.22
CA HIS A 502 10.64 -36.63 -33.87
C HIS A 502 10.44 -35.79 -35.14
N THR A 503 9.38 -34.98 -35.14
CA THR A 503 9.20 -33.98 -36.19
C THR A 503 10.04 -32.72 -35.86
N GLU A 504 10.49 -32.01 -36.90
CA GLU A 504 11.16 -30.71 -36.72
C GLU A 504 10.30 -29.73 -35.93
N LEU A 505 9.00 -29.73 -36.17
CA LEU A 505 8.04 -28.88 -35.41
C LEU A 505 8.04 -29.17 -33.93
N THR A 506 7.97 -30.46 -33.50
CA THR A 506 8.01 -30.83 -32.09
C THR A 506 9.33 -30.42 -31.43
N TRP A 507 10.44 -30.63 -32.13
CA TRP A 507 11.77 -30.26 -31.70
C TRP A 507 11.91 -28.74 -31.51
N ASP A 508 11.62 -27.96 -32.54
CA ASP A 508 11.77 -26.51 -32.54
C ASP A 508 10.86 -25.84 -31.53
N GLN A 509 9.58 -26.21 -31.44
CA GLN A 509 8.67 -25.67 -30.44
C GLN A 509 9.14 -25.95 -29.00
N THR A 510 9.65 -27.15 -28.74
CA THR A 510 10.12 -27.50 -27.39
C THR A 510 11.35 -26.69 -27.00
N LEU A 511 12.31 -26.51 -27.92
CA LEU A 511 13.49 -25.71 -27.67
C LEU A 511 13.15 -24.21 -27.58
N ASP A 512 12.28 -23.70 -28.44
CA ASP A 512 11.91 -22.28 -28.45
C ASP A 512 11.21 -21.90 -27.14
N ILE A 513 10.22 -22.68 -26.67
CA ILE A 513 9.49 -22.38 -25.45
C ILE A 513 10.33 -22.64 -24.20
N ASN A 514 11.00 -23.79 -24.09
CA ASN A 514 11.66 -24.19 -22.83
C ASN A 514 13.04 -23.53 -22.63
N LEU A 515 13.74 -23.22 -23.71
CA LEU A 515 15.12 -22.71 -23.65
C LEU A 515 15.26 -21.29 -24.20
N THR A 516 14.87 -21.07 -25.46
CA THR A 516 15.07 -19.78 -26.13
C THR A 516 14.24 -18.68 -25.47
N ALA A 517 12.97 -18.95 -25.15
CA ALA A 517 12.09 -18.00 -24.46
C ALA A 517 12.63 -17.66 -23.06
N THR A 518 13.18 -18.64 -22.34
CA THR A 518 13.83 -18.39 -21.04
C THR A 518 15.01 -17.41 -21.19
N GLN A 519 15.87 -17.60 -22.20
CA GLN A 519 17.00 -16.70 -22.46
C GLN A 519 16.52 -15.29 -22.83
N ARG A 520 15.52 -15.16 -23.73
CA ARG A 520 14.93 -13.87 -24.14
C ARG A 520 14.35 -13.14 -22.93
N PHE A 521 13.62 -13.85 -22.08
CA PHE A 521 13.00 -13.29 -20.90
C PHE A 521 14.04 -12.82 -19.86
N MET A 522 15.08 -13.60 -19.61
CA MET A 522 16.20 -13.18 -18.77
C MET A 522 16.86 -11.92 -19.32
N SER A 523 17.12 -11.89 -20.64
CA SER A 523 17.73 -10.72 -21.28
C SER A 523 16.91 -9.44 -21.10
N ALA A 524 15.59 -9.51 -21.17
CA ALA A 524 14.69 -8.37 -20.99
C ALA A 524 14.59 -7.91 -19.53
N THR A 525 14.76 -8.81 -18.55
CA THR A 525 14.58 -8.51 -17.13
C THR A 525 15.87 -8.09 -16.42
N ILE A 526 17.05 -8.53 -16.88
CA ILE A 526 18.36 -8.24 -16.26
C ILE A 526 18.62 -6.74 -16.05
N PRO A 527 18.33 -5.82 -16.99
CA PRO A 527 18.56 -4.39 -16.78
C PRO A 527 17.87 -3.84 -15.53
N TYR A 528 16.67 -4.33 -15.22
CA TYR A 528 15.89 -3.93 -14.06
C TYR A 528 16.31 -4.67 -12.79
N LEU A 529 16.68 -5.95 -12.89
CA LEU A 529 17.23 -6.73 -11.76
C LEU A 529 18.54 -6.13 -11.22
N LYS A 530 19.38 -5.52 -12.07
CA LYS A 530 20.57 -4.76 -11.62
C LYS A 530 20.23 -3.59 -10.69
N LEU A 531 18.98 -3.15 -10.69
CA LEU A 531 18.42 -2.12 -9.82
C LEU A 531 17.48 -2.71 -8.77
N GLY A 532 17.39 -4.04 -8.67
CA GLY A 532 16.59 -4.76 -7.70
C GLY A 532 17.19 -4.74 -6.29
N ILE A 533 16.38 -5.12 -5.32
CA ILE A 533 16.80 -5.27 -3.91
C ILE A 533 16.94 -6.76 -3.61
N ASP A 534 18.17 -7.21 -3.34
CA ASP A 534 18.52 -8.62 -3.19
C ASP A 534 17.95 -9.45 -4.37
N PRO A 535 18.37 -9.14 -5.60
CA PRO A 535 17.73 -9.65 -6.80
C PRO A 535 18.06 -11.13 -7.03
N SER A 536 17.08 -11.88 -7.56
CA SER A 536 17.26 -13.30 -7.86
C SER A 536 16.52 -13.75 -9.13
N ILE A 537 17.16 -14.65 -9.86
CA ILE A 537 16.57 -15.40 -10.97
C ILE A 537 16.47 -16.87 -10.54
N LEU A 538 15.27 -17.41 -10.62
CA LEU A 538 14.99 -18.81 -10.34
C LEU A 538 14.51 -19.49 -11.62
N ILE A 539 15.06 -20.65 -11.90
CA ILE A 539 14.69 -21.43 -13.10
C ILE A 539 14.10 -22.76 -12.66
N VAL A 540 12.98 -23.13 -13.25
CA VAL A 540 12.37 -24.46 -13.07
C VAL A 540 12.97 -25.40 -14.11
N GLY A 541 13.96 -26.16 -13.68
CA GLY A 541 14.60 -27.22 -14.44
C GLY A 541 13.73 -28.49 -14.53
N SER A 542 14.37 -29.61 -14.48
CA SER A 542 13.75 -30.93 -14.36
C SER A 542 14.85 -31.96 -14.02
N ARG A 543 14.49 -33.02 -13.30
CA ARG A 543 15.35 -34.18 -13.14
C ARG A 543 15.89 -34.72 -14.48
N ASN A 544 15.15 -34.55 -15.57
CA ASN A 544 15.55 -35.03 -16.91
C ASN A 544 16.88 -34.43 -17.44
N TYR A 545 17.40 -33.37 -16.81
CA TYR A 545 18.75 -32.86 -17.18
C TYR A 545 19.85 -33.89 -16.87
N ALA A 546 19.73 -34.62 -15.76
CA ALA A 546 20.72 -35.60 -15.28
C ALA A 546 20.30 -37.05 -15.54
N ALA A 547 19.00 -37.36 -15.51
CA ALA A 547 18.44 -38.69 -15.71
C ALA A 547 17.34 -38.70 -16.79
N PRO A 548 17.70 -38.55 -18.06
CA PRO A 548 16.73 -38.54 -19.17
C PRO A 548 16.01 -39.87 -19.32
N GLY A 549 14.78 -39.80 -19.81
CA GLY A 549 13.98 -40.97 -20.15
C GLY A 549 13.86 -41.19 -21.66
N PRO A 550 13.68 -42.43 -22.14
CA PRO A 550 13.43 -42.68 -23.55
C PRO A 550 12.12 -42.01 -24.01
N GLY A 551 12.08 -41.50 -25.23
CA GLY A 551 10.94 -40.78 -25.78
C GLY A 551 10.79 -39.33 -25.32
N ALA A 552 11.81 -38.73 -24.65
CA ALA A 552 11.80 -37.36 -24.16
C ALA A 552 13.01 -36.56 -24.66
N ALA A 553 13.46 -36.79 -25.89
CA ALA A 553 14.70 -36.20 -26.41
C ALA A 553 14.69 -34.67 -26.41
N ALA A 554 13.76 -34.02 -27.10
CA ALA A 554 13.67 -32.55 -27.18
C ALA A 554 13.53 -31.91 -25.78
N TYR A 555 12.68 -32.48 -24.92
CA TYR A 555 12.50 -31.99 -23.56
C TYR A 555 13.77 -32.11 -22.72
N SER A 556 14.42 -33.28 -22.72
CA SER A 556 15.65 -33.51 -21.94
C SER A 556 16.78 -32.58 -22.42
N VAL A 557 16.94 -32.39 -23.73
CA VAL A 557 17.90 -31.42 -24.29
C VAL A 557 17.58 -30.00 -23.86
N SER A 558 16.30 -29.59 -23.93
CA SER A 558 15.90 -28.24 -23.50
C SER A 558 16.19 -28.00 -22.02
N LYS A 559 15.93 -28.99 -21.14
CA LYS A 559 16.18 -28.88 -19.68
C LYS A 559 17.67 -28.96 -19.33
N ALA A 560 18.47 -29.71 -20.09
CA ALA A 560 19.93 -29.64 -19.98
C ALA A 560 20.47 -28.29 -20.45
N GLY A 561 19.95 -27.75 -21.58
CA GLY A 561 20.31 -26.43 -22.08
C GLY A 561 20.01 -25.32 -21.08
N VAL A 562 18.80 -25.29 -20.51
CA VAL A 562 18.42 -24.26 -19.52
C VAL A 562 19.21 -24.40 -18.22
N THR A 563 19.61 -25.63 -17.83
CA THR A 563 20.48 -25.87 -16.69
C THR A 563 21.88 -25.28 -16.92
N GLN A 564 22.43 -25.45 -18.11
CA GLN A 564 23.71 -24.83 -18.46
C GLN A 564 23.60 -23.32 -18.60
N LEU A 565 22.51 -22.78 -19.15
CA LEU A 565 22.21 -21.35 -19.18
C LEU A 565 22.21 -20.74 -17.77
N ALA A 566 21.56 -21.40 -16.80
CA ALA A 566 21.56 -20.97 -15.40
C ALA A 566 22.97 -20.86 -14.80
N ARG A 567 23.84 -21.81 -15.11
CA ARG A 567 25.25 -21.80 -14.63
C ARG A 567 26.06 -20.65 -15.23
N VAL A 568 25.90 -20.40 -16.53
CA VAL A 568 26.53 -19.25 -17.18
C VAL A 568 26.01 -17.94 -16.60
N ALA A 569 24.70 -17.80 -16.47
CA ALA A 569 24.08 -16.60 -15.88
C ALA A 569 24.54 -16.35 -14.43
N ALA A 570 24.71 -17.39 -13.62
CA ALA A 570 25.24 -17.24 -12.26
C ALA A 570 26.67 -16.66 -12.26
N LEU A 571 27.51 -17.04 -13.24
CA LEU A 571 28.87 -16.51 -13.36
C LEU A 571 28.87 -15.05 -13.86
N GLU A 572 28.03 -14.73 -14.84
CA GLU A 572 28.00 -13.40 -15.45
C GLU A 572 27.36 -12.34 -14.53
N LEU A 573 26.33 -12.71 -13.78
CA LEU A 573 25.49 -11.77 -13.02
C LEU A 573 25.91 -11.62 -11.55
N ALA A 574 26.85 -12.44 -11.05
CA ALA A 574 27.33 -12.37 -9.68
C ALA A 574 27.93 -11.00 -9.31
N ALA A 575 28.65 -10.37 -10.24
CA ALA A 575 29.22 -9.03 -10.05
C ALA A 575 28.17 -7.93 -9.91
N ASP A 576 26.97 -8.15 -10.44
CA ASP A 576 25.81 -7.26 -10.30
C ASP A 576 24.96 -7.59 -9.07
N GLY A 577 25.39 -8.56 -8.22
CA GLY A 577 24.67 -9.00 -7.03
C GLY A 577 23.43 -9.84 -7.31
N ILE A 578 23.21 -10.30 -8.54
CA ILE A 578 22.04 -11.10 -8.91
C ILE A 578 22.34 -12.58 -8.67
N ARG A 579 21.57 -13.23 -7.82
CA ARG A 579 21.66 -14.67 -7.57
C ARG A 579 20.88 -15.44 -8.65
N VAL A 580 21.46 -16.51 -9.19
CA VAL A 580 20.79 -17.37 -10.18
C VAL A 580 20.85 -18.80 -9.68
N ASN A 581 19.67 -19.39 -9.38
CA ASN A 581 19.58 -20.77 -8.92
C ASN A 581 18.52 -21.53 -9.71
N ILE A 582 18.68 -22.85 -9.79
CA ILE A 582 17.75 -23.72 -10.52
C ILE A 582 17.18 -24.80 -9.58
N VAL A 583 15.89 -25.01 -9.65
CA VAL A 583 15.17 -26.07 -8.95
C VAL A 583 14.82 -27.16 -9.94
N HIS A 584 15.10 -28.41 -9.59
CA HIS A 584 14.83 -29.58 -10.44
C HIS A 584 13.73 -30.45 -9.83
N PRO A 585 12.45 -30.22 -10.19
CA PRO A 585 11.37 -31.12 -9.83
C PRO A 585 11.50 -32.45 -10.59
N ASP A 586 11.03 -33.52 -9.95
CA ASP A 586 10.63 -34.75 -10.65
C ASP A 586 9.15 -34.67 -11.06
N ALA A 587 8.44 -35.77 -11.05
CA ALA A 587 7.03 -35.82 -11.38
C ALA A 587 6.17 -35.06 -10.35
N VAL A 588 5.59 -33.95 -10.78
CA VAL A 588 4.65 -33.13 -9.98
C VAL A 588 3.24 -33.45 -10.43
N PHE A 589 2.60 -34.37 -9.74
CA PHE A 589 1.41 -35.10 -10.20
C PHE A 589 0.11 -34.28 -10.19
N ASP A 590 0.07 -33.17 -9.49
CA ASP A 590 -1.06 -32.22 -9.42
C ASP A 590 -0.99 -31.10 -10.49
N THR A 591 -0.20 -31.31 -11.55
CA THR A 591 -0.13 -30.41 -12.71
C THR A 591 -0.89 -30.97 -13.90
N ALA A 592 -1.31 -30.11 -14.82
CA ALA A 592 -2.05 -30.49 -16.03
C ALA A 592 -1.29 -31.46 -16.97
N LEU A 593 0.00 -31.68 -16.76
CA LEU A 593 0.81 -32.64 -17.48
C LEU A 593 0.42 -34.10 -17.16
N TRP A 594 -0.18 -34.35 -16.00
CA TRP A 594 -0.51 -35.65 -15.50
C TRP A 594 -2.01 -35.89 -15.56
N THR A 595 -2.50 -36.37 -16.73
CA THR A 595 -3.85 -36.88 -16.85
C THR A 595 -3.91 -38.29 -16.25
N ASP A 596 -5.10 -38.81 -15.93
CA ASP A 596 -5.28 -40.17 -15.42
C ASP A 596 -4.72 -41.20 -16.40
N GLU A 597 -4.87 -40.98 -17.70
CA GLU A 597 -4.32 -41.83 -18.77
C GLU A 597 -2.79 -41.83 -18.79
N THR A 598 -2.18 -40.65 -18.65
CA THR A 598 -0.73 -40.50 -18.61
C THR A 598 -0.13 -41.14 -17.36
N LEU A 599 -0.81 -41.02 -16.22
CA LEU A 599 -0.44 -41.69 -14.97
C LEU A 599 -0.51 -43.22 -15.09
N ALA A 600 -1.62 -43.71 -15.58
CA ALA A 600 -1.82 -45.16 -15.75
C ALA A 600 -0.79 -45.77 -16.72
N SER A 601 -0.56 -45.13 -17.87
CA SER A 601 0.45 -45.54 -18.84
C SER A 601 1.86 -45.53 -18.27
N SER A 602 2.19 -44.50 -17.49
CA SER A 602 3.51 -44.36 -16.87
C SER A 602 3.73 -45.41 -15.77
N ALA A 603 2.73 -45.67 -14.93
CA ALA A 603 2.78 -46.70 -13.89
C ALA A 603 2.93 -48.12 -14.50
N ALA A 604 2.14 -48.42 -15.52
CA ALA A 604 2.20 -49.69 -16.23
C ALA A 604 3.58 -49.97 -16.88
N ARG A 605 4.28 -48.93 -17.34
CA ARG A 605 5.63 -49.07 -17.91
C ARG A 605 6.66 -49.59 -16.90
N TYR A 606 6.41 -49.38 -15.60
CA TYR A 606 7.27 -49.83 -14.50
C TYR A 606 6.67 -51.02 -13.73
N ASP A 607 5.60 -51.60 -14.23
CA ASP A 607 4.86 -52.68 -13.57
C ASP A 607 4.42 -52.32 -12.13
N MET A 608 3.90 -51.10 -11.97
CA MET A 608 3.46 -50.52 -10.70
C MET A 608 2.01 -50.10 -10.76
N SER A 609 1.35 -50.06 -9.61
CA SER A 609 0.10 -49.31 -9.45
C SER A 609 0.35 -47.82 -9.54
N VAL A 610 -0.69 -47.01 -9.81
CA VAL A 610 -0.57 -45.54 -9.86
C VAL A 610 -0.07 -44.96 -8.51
N GLU A 611 -0.53 -45.52 -7.40
CA GLU A 611 -0.12 -45.04 -6.06
C GLU A 611 1.35 -45.40 -5.75
N GLU A 612 1.81 -46.61 -6.10
CA GLU A 612 3.22 -46.97 -6.01
C GLU A 612 4.10 -46.09 -6.91
N TYR A 613 3.61 -45.80 -8.13
CA TYR A 613 4.33 -44.93 -9.06
C TYR A 613 4.48 -43.49 -8.52
N LYS A 614 3.44 -42.93 -7.89
CA LYS A 614 3.48 -41.61 -7.29
C LYS A 614 4.45 -41.46 -6.11
N THR A 615 4.69 -42.57 -5.42
CA THR A 615 5.49 -42.61 -4.17
C THR A 615 6.81 -43.37 -4.31
N LYS A 616 7.26 -43.67 -5.52
CA LYS A 616 8.44 -44.51 -5.79
C LYS A 616 9.81 -43.88 -5.40
N ASN A 617 9.81 -42.61 -4.96
CA ASN A 617 11.04 -41.94 -4.45
C ASN A 617 11.42 -42.44 -3.05
N LEU A 618 12.67 -42.17 -2.61
CA LEU A 618 13.20 -42.70 -1.35
C LEU A 618 12.41 -42.28 -0.10
N LEU A 619 11.80 -41.11 -0.11
CA LEU A 619 10.97 -40.59 1.00
C LEU A 619 9.54 -41.16 0.96
N GLY A 620 9.13 -41.88 -0.09
CA GLY A 620 7.77 -42.39 -0.27
C GLY A 620 6.71 -41.28 -0.31
N LYS A 621 7.03 -40.10 -0.88
CA LYS A 621 6.15 -38.91 -0.87
C LYS A 621 5.75 -38.48 -2.27
N THR A 622 4.51 -38.03 -2.41
CA THR A 622 4.05 -37.31 -3.60
C THR A 622 4.53 -35.88 -3.57
N ILE A 623 5.17 -35.43 -4.64
CA ILE A 623 5.60 -34.03 -4.80
C ILE A 623 4.46 -33.23 -5.44
N SER A 624 4.10 -32.09 -4.83
CA SER A 624 3.05 -31.20 -5.32
C SER A 624 3.62 -29.88 -5.87
N ALA A 625 2.83 -29.20 -6.69
CA ALA A 625 3.13 -27.85 -7.16
C ALA A 625 3.37 -26.87 -5.99
N ALA A 626 2.59 -27.00 -4.91
CA ALA A 626 2.77 -26.21 -3.70
C ALA A 626 4.12 -26.46 -2.99
N ASN A 627 4.66 -27.69 -3.03
CA ASN A 627 6.00 -27.96 -2.50
C ASN A 627 7.07 -27.23 -3.32
N VAL A 628 6.96 -27.27 -4.64
CA VAL A 628 7.91 -26.57 -5.54
C VAL A 628 7.80 -25.06 -5.39
N GLY A 629 6.58 -24.50 -5.36
CA GLY A 629 6.35 -23.06 -5.20
C GLY A 629 6.92 -22.51 -3.89
N ARG A 630 6.73 -23.22 -2.77
CA ARG A 630 7.32 -22.85 -1.47
C ARG A 630 8.85 -22.91 -1.49
N LEU A 631 9.43 -23.93 -2.13
CA LEU A 631 10.89 -24.00 -2.27
C LEU A 631 11.42 -22.83 -3.10
N LEU A 632 10.80 -22.52 -4.24
CA LEU A 632 11.17 -21.38 -5.08
C LEU A 632 11.10 -20.06 -4.30
N SER A 633 10.01 -19.82 -3.55
CA SER A 633 9.90 -18.65 -2.68
C SER A 633 11.02 -18.60 -1.63
N THR A 634 11.34 -19.73 -0.98
CA THR A 634 12.43 -19.80 0.00
C THR A 634 13.79 -19.52 -0.63
N VAL A 635 14.09 -20.07 -1.80
CA VAL A 635 15.37 -19.85 -2.51
C VAL A 635 15.50 -18.38 -3.00
N ALA A 636 14.37 -17.71 -3.27
CA ALA A 636 14.36 -16.28 -3.58
C ALA A 636 14.68 -15.39 -2.36
N SER A 637 14.51 -15.90 -1.14
CA SER A 637 14.63 -15.11 0.09
C SER A 637 16.08 -14.88 0.52
N ASP A 638 16.25 -14.05 1.53
CA ASP A 638 17.52 -13.76 2.23
C ASP A 638 18.14 -15.00 2.92
N ILE A 639 17.34 -16.04 3.19
CA ILE A 639 17.84 -17.35 3.66
C ILE A 639 18.91 -17.92 2.72
N PHE A 640 18.78 -17.65 1.42
CA PHE A 640 19.72 -18.08 0.38
C PHE A 640 20.65 -16.95 -0.10
N ALA A 641 20.85 -15.89 0.67
CA ALA A 641 21.64 -14.72 0.27
C ALA A 641 23.09 -15.06 -0.19
N ALA A 642 23.67 -16.13 0.35
CA ALA A 642 25.02 -16.58 0.00
C ALA A 642 25.02 -17.72 -1.06
N THR A 643 23.91 -17.91 -1.81
CA THR A 643 23.76 -19.06 -2.73
C THR A 643 23.46 -18.59 -4.16
N THR A 644 24.37 -18.88 -5.09
CA THR A 644 24.18 -18.72 -6.53
C THR A 644 24.77 -19.90 -7.30
N GLY A 645 24.21 -20.24 -8.46
CA GLY A 645 24.63 -21.39 -9.27
C GLY A 645 24.21 -22.75 -8.70
N ALA A 646 23.41 -22.78 -7.63
CA ALA A 646 22.95 -24.00 -7.02
C ALA A 646 21.93 -24.73 -7.89
N GLN A 647 22.02 -26.07 -7.87
CA GLN A 647 21.08 -26.98 -8.50
C GLN A 647 20.37 -27.77 -7.40
N ILE A 648 19.10 -27.48 -7.19
CA ILE A 648 18.35 -27.92 -6.01
C ILE A 648 17.28 -28.91 -6.44
N PRO A 649 17.44 -30.23 -6.15
CA PRO A 649 16.40 -31.21 -6.47
C PRO A 649 15.23 -31.08 -5.51
N ILE A 650 14.02 -31.33 -6.01
CA ILE A 650 12.80 -31.53 -5.24
C ILE A 650 12.05 -32.74 -5.84
N ASP A 651 12.48 -33.94 -5.47
CA ASP A 651 12.11 -35.20 -6.09
C ASP A 651 11.84 -36.32 -5.08
N GLY A 652 11.90 -36.01 -3.79
CA GLY A 652 11.75 -37.01 -2.72
C GLY A 652 12.93 -37.98 -2.60
N GLY A 653 14.06 -37.68 -3.26
CA GLY A 653 15.20 -38.56 -3.38
C GLY A 653 14.99 -39.60 -4.49
N SER A 654 15.33 -39.22 -5.73
CA SER A 654 15.28 -40.16 -6.86
C SER A 654 16.61 -40.91 -6.94
N ASP A 655 16.53 -42.24 -6.83
CA ASP A 655 17.68 -43.16 -6.90
C ASP A 655 18.48 -43.08 -8.23
N ARG A 656 17.89 -42.47 -9.26
CA ARG A 656 18.54 -42.30 -10.57
C ARG A 656 19.50 -41.09 -10.59
N VAL A 657 19.50 -40.21 -9.60
CA VAL A 657 20.25 -38.95 -9.59
C VAL A 657 20.96 -38.66 -8.25
N ILE A 658 20.89 -39.57 -7.32
CA ILE A 658 21.66 -39.53 -6.06
C ILE A 658 23.08 -40.01 -6.29
#